data_33af2c43b6fe3c7f6414b4c7055efddc
#
_entry.id   33af2c43b6fe3c7f6414b4c7055efddc
#
_cell.length_a   1.000
_cell.length_b   1.000
_cell.length_c   1.000
_cell.angle_alpha   90.00
_cell.angle_beta   90.00
_cell.angle_gamma   90.00
#
_symmetry.space_group_name_H-M   'P 1'
#
loop_
_entity.id
_entity.type
_entity.pdbx_description
1 polymer ?
#
loop_
_entity_poly.entity_id
_entity_poly.type
_entity_poly.pdbx_seq_one_letter_code
_entity_poly.pdbx_strand_id
1 'polypeptide(L)'
;METCKIYSYEEALESALNYFGNDEVAAKVWIDNYALKDSLGNLYEKSPEDMHWRIANEVARIEKRYVNPINAAKVFELLDHFRYIVPSGSSMVGIGNKYLLSSLANCFVIGSAEDVHSYGTIMHIDEEQVQLMKCSGIVGHDLSYIRPKGSSIKDSKLISTGILPFMERYFNSMREVVQGGHSGALMLSVNIKHPDVESLIDVNIKKAKDNSANISVKITDEFMKAVINEESYIQQFPIISTKPIFTKEIYAKHLFEKILYKAYHDAEPTVLFWDNILKDSLSDSYADLGFQTISITPYYKIPLSPYDSCHLLSLNLYSYVIDPFTKEARFDFDKFAEHVQIAQRVLDDIVDLELEKIDLILSNIEKASVSKEIKETEYNLWKKIKEKSAMGRRIGIGVTAEGDMFAAMGLCYGTQESIDFSVKVHKVMALNAYRSSVNMAKERGSFAIYDASREKNNPFILRLKREDEQLFNDMERYGRRNISCLAIASIKTVSLMTQTTSGIEPKYIPVYKHHDKINSYNKNTNANTDLAYELDNSFREHIIYHSKFLTWMKVNGIEPTKKYSQEEIDDLIKRSPYYMTTANYESLSMIIHMQGAIEKWTDQSVSVTINTPSSIDEDSISKLYFEAWRCGCKGCSIISHKGLFADMKTYLLKDNDNKDNVKRVDKQINLYEENHDMPFQRPEVVEHRPKELDCDVVRFQNNKEKWVAFVGLLNGYPYEIFTGLQDDEEGIALPKSVTKGKIIKQTEENGQHRYDFQFENKRGYKTTVEGLSEKFNPEYWNYAKLISGVLRYRMPIEHVMRLVASLQLKDESINTWKNGVERALKKYLVDGTKVNGLKCPICGEESLIYQGGNLICKHCGASRGI
;
A
#
# COMPACT_ATOMS: atom_id res chain seq x y z
N MET A 1 21.17 5.92 -36.36
CA MET A 1 20.53 5.44 -35.11
C MET A 1 21.66 4.85 -34.30
N GLU A 2 22.08 5.54 -33.25
CA GLU A 2 22.96 4.90 -32.27
C GLU A 2 22.24 3.69 -31.70
N THR A 3 22.81 2.51 -31.87
CA THR A 3 22.30 1.28 -31.25
C THR A 3 22.49 1.42 -29.73
N CYS A 4 21.43 1.80 -28.99
CA CYS A 4 21.48 1.81 -27.55
C CYS A 4 21.84 0.39 -27.09
N LYS A 5 22.86 0.28 -26.26
CA LYS A 5 23.29 -1.01 -25.68
C LYS A 5 22.18 -1.53 -24.75
N ILE A 6 21.84 -2.80 -24.90
CA ILE A 6 20.93 -3.54 -24.00
C ILE A 6 21.80 -4.29 -23.02
N TYR A 7 21.44 -4.25 -21.74
CA TYR A 7 22.14 -4.97 -20.67
C TYR A 7 21.29 -6.14 -20.18
N SER A 8 21.96 -7.22 -19.74
CA SER A 8 21.28 -8.31 -19.05
C SER A 8 20.91 -7.88 -17.61
N TYR A 9 19.98 -8.62 -17.00
CA TYR A 9 19.63 -8.39 -15.59
C TYR A 9 20.85 -8.60 -14.66
N GLU A 10 21.67 -9.61 -14.95
CA GLU A 10 22.87 -9.94 -14.20
C GLU A 10 23.94 -8.84 -14.31
N GLU A 11 24.18 -8.29 -15.51
CA GLU A 11 25.13 -7.18 -15.72
C GLU A 11 24.67 -5.93 -14.93
N ALA A 12 23.35 -5.63 -14.96
CA ALA A 12 22.79 -4.51 -14.22
C ALA A 12 22.83 -4.75 -12.70
N LEU A 13 22.57 -5.98 -12.24
CA LEU A 13 22.61 -6.32 -10.82
C LEU A 13 24.03 -6.20 -10.25
N GLU A 14 25.04 -6.73 -10.95
CA GLU A 14 26.43 -6.59 -10.53
C GLU A 14 26.86 -5.12 -10.43
N SER A 15 26.51 -4.31 -11.42
CA SER A 15 26.83 -2.88 -11.43
C SER A 15 26.09 -2.11 -10.34
N ALA A 16 24.80 -2.40 -10.13
CA ALA A 16 24.00 -1.78 -9.09
C ALA A 16 24.47 -2.18 -7.68
N LEU A 17 24.85 -3.45 -7.45
CA LEU A 17 25.47 -3.90 -6.19
C LEU A 17 26.73 -3.11 -5.88
N ASN A 18 27.61 -2.91 -6.85
CA ASN A 18 28.81 -2.08 -6.68
C ASN A 18 28.44 -0.63 -6.32
N TYR A 19 27.43 -0.06 -6.98
CA TYR A 19 26.98 1.30 -6.70
C TYR A 19 26.40 1.47 -5.29
N PHE A 20 25.60 0.50 -4.79
CA PHE A 20 24.97 0.52 -3.48
C PHE A 20 25.82 -0.13 -2.35
N GLY A 21 27.10 -0.44 -2.60
CA GLY A 21 27.97 -1.03 -1.58
C GLY A 21 27.53 -2.42 -1.13
N ASN A 22 27.07 -3.25 -2.06
CA ASN A 22 26.54 -4.60 -1.88
C ASN A 22 25.18 -4.67 -1.15
N ASP A 23 24.40 -3.60 -1.15
CA ASP A 23 23.01 -3.63 -0.69
C ASP A 23 22.11 -4.21 -1.81
N GLU A 24 21.78 -5.50 -1.66
CA GLU A 24 20.99 -6.25 -2.64
C GLU A 24 19.55 -5.72 -2.77
N VAL A 25 18.97 -5.25 -1.66
CA VAL A 25 17.60 -4.70 -1.65
C VAL A 25 17.57 -3.40 -2.44
N ALA A 26 18.50 -2.48 -2.19
CA ALA A 26 18.60 -1.24 -2.93
C ALA A 26 18.86 -1.48 -4.43
N ALA A 27 19.75 -2.42 -4.77
CA ALA A 27 20.06 -2.77 -6.15
C ALA A 27 18.85 -3.33 -6.91
N LYS A 28 18.13 -4.29 -6.33
CA LYS A 28 16.92 -4.87 -6.92
C LYS A 28 15.80 -3.85 -7.06
N VAL A 29 15.55 -3.04 -6.01
CA VAL A 29 14.55 -1.97 -6.05
C VAL A 29 14.82 -1.00 -7.18
N TRP A 30 16.08 -0.61 -7.41
CA TRP A 30 16.42 0.25 -8.54
C TRP A 30 16.17 -0.42 -9.89
N ILE A 31 16.67 -1.65 -10.08
CA ILE A 31 16.51 -2.37 -11.35
C ILE A 31 15.02 -2.56 -11.67
N ASP A 32 14.25 -3.06 -10.70
CA ASP A 32 12.88 -3.46 -10.95
C ASP A 32 11.95 -2.27 -11.20
N ASN A 33 12.17 -1.15 -10.49
CA ASN A 33 11.22 -0.03 -10.50
C ASN A 33 11.71 1.23 -11.25
N TYR A 34 13.02 1.47 -11.40
CA TYR A 34 13.53 2.78 -11.84
C TYR A 34 14.47 2.76 -13.04
N ALA A 35 15.16 1.65 -13.30
CA ALA A 35 16.04 1.52 -14.46
C ALA A 35 15.26 1.69 -15.76
N LEU A 36 15.86 2.33 -16.75
CA LEU A 36 15.26 2.59 -18.05
C LEU A 36 14.99 1.29 -18.79
N LYS A 37 13.71 1.00 -19.06
CA LYS A 37 13.22 -0.18 -19.77
C LYS A 37 12.28 0.19 -20.89
N ASP A 38 12.23 -0.67 -21.92
CA ASP A 38 11.18 -0.63 -22.93
C ASP A 38 9.97 -1.49 -22.52
N SER A 39 8.95 -1.55 -23.36
CA SER A 39 7.73 -2.35 -23.14
C SER A 39 7.97 -3.87 -23.13
N LEU A 40 9.14 -4.35 -23.57
CA LEU A 40 9.54 -5.75 -23.56
C LEU A 40 10.39 -6.10 -22.34
N GLY A 41 10.72 -5.10 -21.50
CA GLY A 41 11.55 -5.27 -20.32
C GLY A 41 13.06 -5.21 -20.58
N ASN A 42 13.50 -4.84 -21.79
CA ASN A 42 14.92 -4.67 -22.09
C ASN A 42 15.50 -3.49 -21.29
N LEU A 43 16.64 -3.71 -20.64
CA LEU A 43 17.34 -2.70 -19.83
C LEU A 43 18.32 -1.87 -20.68
N TYR A 44 18.22 -0.55 -20.56
CA TYR A 44 19.06 0.43 -21.28
C TYR A 44 20.01 1.19 -20.35
N GLU A 45 19.92 0.98 -19.07
CA GLU A 45 20.81 1.52 -18.03
C GLU A 45 21.46 0.40 -17.27
N LYS A 46 22.74 0.56 -16.99
CA LYS A 46 23.58 -0.42 -16.29
C LYS A 46 23.59 -0.18 -14.77
N SER A 47 23.48 1.09 -14.36
CA SER A 47 23.58 1.50 -12.96
C SER A 47 22.75 2.75 -12.69
N PRO A 48 22.48 3.09 -11.41
CA PRO A 48 21.88 4.37 -11.05
C PRO A 48 22.63 5.61 -11.57
N GLU A 49 23.91 5.49 -11.79
CA GLU A 49 24.73 6.55 -12.39
C GLU A 49 24.24 6.95 -13.78
N ASP A 50 23.92 5.96 -14.64
CA ASP A 50 23.37 6.21 -15.99
C ASP A 50 22.03 6.95 -15.89
N MET A 51 21.16 6.56 -14.96
CA MET A 51 19.89 7.23 -14.69
C MET A 51 20.11 8.68 -14.26
N HIS A 52 21.05 8.93 -13.36
CA HIS A 52 21.34 10.29 -12.90
C HIS A 52 21.89 11.17 -14.02
N TRP A 53 22.74 10.64 -14.89
CA TRP A 53 23.21 11.37 -16.08
C TRP A 53 22.07 11.66 -17.07
N ARG A 54 21.14 10.72 -17.28
CA ARG A 54 19.96 10.95 -18.13
C ARG A 54 19.13 12.10 -17.59
N ILE A 55 18.84 12.13 -16.30
CA ILE A 55 18.07 13.19 -15.64
C ILE A 55 18.83 14.52 -15.73
N ALA A 56 20.11 14.55 -15.38
CA ALA A 56 20.94 15.75 -15.40
C ALA A 56 21.04 16.38 -16.79
N ASN A 57 21.16 15.57 -17.84
CA ASN A 57 21.21 16.06 -19.21
C ASN A 57 19.89 16.69 -19.67
N GLU A 58 18.75 16.11 -19.30
CA GLU A 58 17.43 16.66 -19.65
C GLU A 58 17.14 17.96 -18.89
N VAL A 59 17.47 18.04 -17.58
CA VAL A 59 17.38 19.29 -16.81
C VAL A 59 18.26 20.37 -17.44
N ALA A 60 19.52 20.05 -17.74
CA ALA A 60 20.42 21.00 -18.38
C ALA A 60 19.94 21.43 -19.79
N ARG A 61 19.21 20.56 -20.51
CA ARG A 61 18.58 20.90 -21.79
C ARG A 61 17.51 22.00 -21.62
N ILE A 62 16.67 21.88 -20.57
CA ILE A 62 15.67 22.91 -20.24
C ILE A 62 16.35 24.20 -19.79
N GLU A 63 17.33 24.12 -18.89
CA GLU A 63 18.07 25.25 -18.35
C GLU A 63 18.69 26.14 -19.46
N LYS A 64 19.13 25.56 -20.57
CA LYS A 64 19.65 26.31 -21.72
C LYS A 64 18.66 27.30 -22.35
N ARG A 65 17.37 27.22 -22.00
CA ARG A 65 16.35 28.17 -22.46
C ARG A 65 16.36 29.47 -21.65
N TYR A 66 17.02 29.44 -20.49
CA TYR A 66 16.99 30.51 -19.49
C TYR A 66 18.36 31.17 -19.27
N VAL A 67 18.35 32.29 -18.58
CA VAL A 67 19.57 33.02 -18.23
C VAL A 67 20.30 32.27 -17.10
N ASN A 68 21.62 32.23 -17.14
CA ASN A 68 22.49 31.58 -16.18
C ASN A 68 22.16 30.08 -15.95
N PRO A 69 22.23 29.25 -17.01
CA PRO A 69 21.82 27.86 -16.95
C PRO A 69 22.73 27.03 -16.05
N ILE A 70 22.12 26.13 -15.25
CA ILE A 70 22.85 25.09 -14.52
C ILE A 70 23.28 24.02 -15.53
N ASN A 71 24.53 23.59 -15.46
CA ASN A 71 25.03 22.52 -16.34
C ASN A 71 24.74 21.13 -15.81
N ALA A 72 24.78 20.12 -16.67
CA ALA A 72 24.49 18.72 -16.33
C ALA A 72 25.41 18.16 -15.23
N ALA A 73 26.70 18.57 -15.20
CA ALA A 73 27.65 18.08 -14.21
C ALA A 73 27.28 18.54 -12.80
N LYS A 74 26.79 19.78 -12.63
CA LYS A 74 26.33 20.29 -11.33
C LYS A 74 25.04 19.57 -10.87
N VAL A 75 24.12 19.29 -11.79
CA VAL A 75 22.90 18.53 -11.46
C VAL A 75 23.26 17.09 -11.10
N PHE A 76 24.15 16.45 -11.87
CA PHE A 76 24.64 15.10 -11.58
C PHE A 76 25.30 15.01 -10.20
N GLU A 77 26.20 15.95 -9.85
CA GLU A 77 26.87 16.01 -8.53
C GLU A 77 25.86 15.98 -7.37
N LEU A 78 24.70 16.60 -7.54
CA LEU A 78 23.65 16.64 -6.52
C LEU A 78 22.83 15.36 -6.46
N LEU A 79 22.65 14.68 -7.60
CA LEU A 79 21.88 13.43 -7.73
C LEU A 79 22.68 12.20 -7.30
N ASP A 80 23.98 12.16 -7.68
CA ASP A 80 24.79 10.96 -7.60
C ASP A 80 24.85 10.38 -6.17
N HIS A 81 24.74 9.04 -6.10
CA HIS A 81 24.57 8.28 -4.85
C HIS A 81 23.35 8.73 -4.02
N PHE A 82 22.35 9.38 -4.65
CA PHE A 82 21.20 10.00 -3.96
C PHE A 82 21.63 10.92 -2.81
N ARG A 83 22.76 11.59 -3.00
CA ARG A 83 23.49 12.25 -1.91
C ARG A 83 22.76 13.47 -1.39
N TYR A 84 22.37 14.40 -2.25
CA TYR A 84 21.79 15.67 -1.82
C TYR A 84 20.34 15.85 -2.26
N ILE A 85 20.05 15.59 -3.54
CA ILE A 85 18.70 15.68 -4.09
C ILE A 85 18.24 14.31 -4.59
N VAL A 86 16.98 14.01 -4.36
CA VAL A 86 16.36 12.72 -4.66
C VAL A 86 15.04 13.00 -5.38
N PRO A 87 14.97 12.83 -6.72
CA PRO A 87 13.73 13.02 -7.47
C PRO A 87 12.66 12.00 -7.08
N SER A 88 11.40 12.32 -7.38
CA SER A 88 10.29 11.36 -7.21
C SER A 88 10.42 10.17 -8.16
N GLY A 89 9.73 9.07 -7.84
CA GLY A 89 9.79 7.85 -8.64
C GLY A 89 9.39 8.06 -10.11
N SER A 90 8.31 8.81 -10.40
CA SER A 90 7.91 9.09 -11.79
C SER A 90 8.92 9.95 -12.53
N SER A 91 9.55 10.90 -11.85
CA SER A 91 10.63 11.70 -12.44
C SER A 91 11.83 10.81 -12.80
N MET A 92 12.23 9.88 -11.92
CA MET A 92 13.32 8.94 -12.19
C MET A 92 13.03 8.02 -13.38
N VAL A 93 11.79 7.51 -13.49
CA VAL A 93 11.37 6.62 -14.60
C VAL A 93 11.13 7.39 -15.89
N GLY A 94 10.51 8.58 -15.83
CA GLY A 94 9.92 9.25 -16.97
C GLY A 94 10.83 10.27 -17.66
N ILE A 95 11.72 10.96 -16.93
CA ILE A 95 12.61 11.99 -17.53
C ILE A 95 13.55 11.34 -18.54
N GLY A 96 13.57 11.85 -19.79
CA GLY A 96 14.41 11.32 -20.86
C GLY A 96 14.02 9.90 -21.35
N ASN A 97 12.98 9.29 -20.80
CA ASN A 97 12.49 8.00 -21.27
C ASN A 97 11.73 8.14 -22.60
N LYS A 98 12.24 7.48 -23.64
CA LYS A 98 11.66 7.48 -25.00
C LYS A 98 10.73 6.28 -25.24
N TYR A 99 10.75 5.29 -24.39
CA TYR A 99 10.03 4.03 -24.54
C TYR A 99 8.69 4.02 -23.82
N LEU A 100 8.56 4.85 -22.78
CA LEU A 100 7.37 4.93 -21.95
C LEU A 100 6.71 6.30 -22.09
N LEU A 101 5.43 6.30 -22.44
CA LEU A 101 4.60 7.49 -22.46
C LEU A 101 3.88 7.64 -21.11
N SER A 102 4.57 8.22 -20.14
CA SER A 102 4.06 8.49 -18.80
C SER A 102 4.24 9.94 -18.41
N SER A 103 3.37 10.43 -17.53
CA SER A 103 3.55 11.71 -16.85
C SER A 103 4.77 11.68 -15.92
N LEU A 104 5.40 12.83 -15.70
CA LEU A 104 6.44 13.04 -14.69
C LEU A 104 5.85 13.41 -13.34
N ALA A 105 4.56 13.80 -13.29
CA ALA A 105 3.83 14.00 -12.04
C ALA A 105 3.25 12.68 -11.57
N ASN A 106 3.42 12.38 -10.28
CA ASN A 106 2.85 11.17 -9.68
C ASN A 106 1.39 11.35 -9.29
N CYS A 107 0.96 12.57 -8.97
CA CYS A 107 -0.21 12.84 -8.17
C CYS A 107 -1.15 13.79 -8.88
N PHE A 108 -2.41 13.38 -9.00
CA PHE A 108 -3.48 14.14 -9.62
C PHE A 108 -4.72 14.15 -8.74
N VAL A 109 -5.50 15.21 -8.81
CA VAL A 109 -6.87 15.23 -8.31
C VAL A 109 -7.79 15.54 -9.49
N ILE A 110 -8.86 14.79 -9.62
CA ILE A 110 -9.88 14.97 -10.65
C ILE A 110 -11.25 15.19 -10.04
N GLY A 111 -12.21 15.60 -10.85
CA GLY A 111 -13.58 15.90 -10.43
C GLY A 111 -13.88 17.40 -10.43
N SER A 112 -15.06 17.78 -9.95
CA SER A 112 -15.50 19.17 -9.85
C SER A 112 -16.33 19.34 -8.58
N ALA A 113 -16.26 20.53 -8.00
CA ALA A 113 -17.11 20.89 -6.84
C ALA A 113 -18.57 21.19 -7.25
N GLU A 114 -18.87 21.46 -8.51
CA GLU A 114 -20.13 22.08 -8.90
C GLU A 114 -21.19 21.12 -9.45
N ASP A 115 -20.86 19.98 -10.06
CA ASP A 115 -21.84 19.13 -10.77
C ASP A 115 -21.60 17.62 -10.69
N VAL A 116 -21.04 17.13 -9.60
CA VAL A 116 -20.64 15.71 -9.49
C VAL A 116 -21.80 14.74 -9.23
N HIS A 117 -22.99 15.26 -8.94
CA HIS A 117 -24.15 14.44 -8.56
C HIS A 117 -24.97 13.90 -9.74
N SER A 118 -24.64 14.25 -10.99
CA SER A 118 -25.26 13.62 -12.15
C SER A 118 -24.60 12.28 -12.44
N TYR A 119 -25.37 11.29 -12.89
CA TYR A 119 -24.84 9.97 -13.26
C TYR A 119 -23.79 10.07 -14.38
N GLY A 120 -24.03 10.97 -15.35
CA GLY A 120 -23.07 11.23 -16.43
C GLY A 120 -21.72 11.73 -15.93
N THR A 121 -21.72 12.68 -14.97
CA THR A 121 -20.48 13.22 -14.39
C THR A 121 -19.72 12.16 -13.60
N ILE A 122 -20.44 11.30 -12.85
CA ILE A 122 -19.83 10.21 -12.09
C ILE A 122 -19.12 9.20 -13.03
N MET A 123 -19.76 8.85 -14.16
CA MET A 123 -19.18 7.97 -15.18
C MET A 123 -17.99 8.62 -15.87
N HIS A 124 -18.08 9.92 -16.16
CA HIS A 124 -16.99 10.67 -16.79
C HIS A 124 -15.74 10.72 -15.88
N ILE A 125 -15.91 10.92 -14.57
CA ILE A 125 -14.80 10.87 -13.60
C ILE A 125 -14.16 9.48 -13.56
N ASP A 126 -14.95 8.41 -13.66
CA ASP A 126 -14.43 7.03 -13.73
C ASP A 126 -13.57 6.81 -14.97
N GLU A 127 -14.01 7.31 -16.12
CA GLU A 127 -13.22 7.27 -17.36
C GLU A 127 -11.93 8.11 -17.24
N GLU A 128 -12.01 9.34 -16.72
CA GLU A 128 -10.84 10.20 -16.48
C GLU A 128 -9.83 9.52 -15.54
N GLN A 129 -10.29 8.83 -14.48
CA GLN A 129 -9.47 8.06 -13.56
C GLN A 129 -8.65 6.98 -14.30
N VAL A 130 -9.29 6.19 -15.14
CA VAL A 130 -8.64 5.12 -15.91
C VAL A 130 -7.58 5.69 -16.87
N GLN A 131 -7.92 6.79 -17.57
CA GLN A 131 -7.00 7.42 -18.52
C GLN A 131 -5.73 7.98 -17.84
N LEU A 132 -5.86 8.55 -16.63
CA LEU A 132 -4.70 8.98 -15.86
C LEU A 132 -3.85 7.80 -15.36
N MET A 133 -4.49 6.76 -14.83
CA MET A 133 -3.78 5.59 -14.32
C MET A 133 -3.03 4.85 -15.43
N LYS A 134 -3.53 4.83 -16.65
CA LYS A 134 -2.85 4.31 -17.85
C LYS A 134 -1.50 4.99 -18.09
N CYS A 135 -1.37 6.26 -17.74
CA CYS A 135 -0.13 7.04 -17.84
C CYS A 135 0.64 7.13 -16.51
N SER A 136 0.49 6.14 -15.64
CA SER A 136 1.15 6.03 -14.32
C SER A 136 0.72 7.08 -13.29
N GLY A 137 -0.43 7.74 -13.49
CA GLY A 137 -0.98 8.71 -12.54
C GLY A 137 -1.60 8.05 -11.30
N ILE A 138 -1.36 8.62 -10.12
CA ILE A 138 -2.02 8.31 -8.87
C ILE A 138 -3.14 9.34 -8.67
N VAL A 139 -4.37 8.87 -8.41
CA VAL A 139 -5.56 9.71 -8.52
C VAL A 139 -6.27 9.88 -7.17
N GLY A 140 -6.68 11.12 -6.87
CA GLY A 140 -7.58 11.43 -5.76
C GLY A 140 -8.86 12.07 -6.25
N HIS A 141 -10.01 11.69 -5.65
CA HIS A 141 -11.27 12.42 -5.84
C HIS A 141 -12.14 12.51 -4.59
N ASP A 142 -13.12 13.39 -4.64
CA ASP A 142 -14.03 13.69 -3.54
C ASP A 142 -15.42 13.09 -3.78
N LEU A 143 -15.86 12.24 -2.86
CA LEU A 143 -17.21 11.65 -2.89
C LEU A 143 -18.27 12.55 -2.24
N SER A 144 -17.90 13.66 -1.61
CA SER A 144 -18.79 14.51 -0.81
C SER A 144 -19.91 15.15 -1.62
N TYR A 145 -19.77 15.20 -2.95
CA TYR A 145 -20.75 15.77 -3.85
C TYR A 145 -21.71 14.74 -4.47
N ILE A 146 -21.53 13.44 -4.17
CA ILE A 146 -22.46 12.40 -4.58
C ILE A 146 -23.67 12.40 -3.65
N ARG A 147 -24.89 12.21 -4.18
CA ARG A 147 -26.13 12.21 -3.39
C ARG A 147 -26.14 11.12 -2.33
N PRO A 148 -26.56 11.43 -1.09
CA PRO A 148 -26.67 10.43 -0.04
C PRO A 148 -27.78 9.41 -0.31
N LYS A 149 -27.64 8.22 0.30
CA LYS A 149 -28.63 7.16 0.25
C LYS A 149 -30.00 7.64 0.75
N GLY A 150 -31.03 7.30 -0.01
CA GLY A 150 -32.42 7.65 0.33
C GLY A 150 -32.87 9.04 -0.17
N SER A 151 -31.96 9.88 -0.71
CA SER A 151 -32.36 11.17 -1.27
C SER A 151 -33.01 10.99 -2.65
N SER A 152 -34.01 11.82 -2.97
CA SER A 152 -34.69 11.81 -4.27
C SER A 152 -33.79 12.32 -5.39
N ILE A 153 -33.87 11.70 -6.55
CA ILE A 153 -33.21 12.17 -7.78
C ILE A 153 -34.21 13.04 -8.53
N LYS A 154 -33.82 14.32 -8.76
CA LYS A 154 -34.68 15.29 -9.43
C LYS A 154 -35.16 14.74 -10.79
N ASP A 155 -36.42 14.99 -11.09
CA ASP A 155 -37.09 14.61 -12.35
C ASP A 155 -37.13 13.08 -12.62
N SER A 156 -36.98 12.27 -11.58
CA SER A 156 -36.99 10.81 -11.62
C SER A 156 -37.75 10.22 -10.44
N LYS A 157 -38.34 9.03 -10.62
CA LYS A 157 -38.91 8.24 -9.50
C LYS A 157 -37.80 7.45 -8.74
N LEU A 158 -36.55 7.62 -9.10
CA LEU A 158 -35.43 6.92 -8.50
C LEU A 158 -34.99 7.57 -7.20
N ILE A 159 -34.53 6.73 -6.30
CA ILE A 159 -33.90 7.10 -5.02
C ILE A 159 -32.42 6.79 -5.09
N SER A 160 -31.57 7.68 -4.58
CA SER A 160 -30.12 7.47 -4.55
C SER A 160 -29.75 6.26 -3.71
N THR A 161 -28.82 5.47 -4.19
CA THR A 161 -28.20 4.33 -3.47
C THR A 161 -27.08 4.78 -2.53
N GLY A 162 -26.68 6.06 -2.58
CA GLY A 162 -25.60 6.62 -1.79
C GLY A 162 -24.20 6.46 -2.42
N ILE A 163 -23.17 6.78 -1.63
CA ILE A 163 -21.78 6.84 -2.13
C ILE A 163 -21.14 5.46 -2.34
N LEU A 164 -21.57 4.41 -1.62
CA LEU A 164 -20.90 3.12 -1.60
C LEU A 164 -20.79 2.42 -2.98
N PRO A 165 -21.86 2.31 -3.78
CA PRO A 165 -21.78 1.67 -5.09
C PRO A 165 -20.81 2.37 -6.06
N PHE A 166 -20.70 3.71 -5.94
CA PHE A 166 -19.76 4.48 -6.77
C PHE A 166 -18.33 4.33 -6.30
N MET A 167 -18.09 4.26 -4.97
CA MET A 167 -16.80 3.90 -4.41
C MET A 167 -16.33 2.53 -4.91
N GLU A 168 -17.19 1.50 -4.85
CA GLU A 168 -16.88 0.16 -5.34
C GLU A 168 -16.57 0.16 -6.84
N ARG A 169 -17.28 0.97 -7.63
CA ARG A 169 -17.02 1.15 -9.04
C ARG A 169 -15.62 1.72 -9.28
N TYR A 170 -15.26 2.84 -8.66
CA TYR A 170 -13.94 3.44 -8.79
C TYR A 170 -12.81 2.49 -8.36
N PHE A 171 -13.05 1.68 -7.33
CA PHE A 171 -12.11 0.64 -6.92
C PHE A 171 -11.97 -0.47 -7.97
N ASN A 172 -13.06 -0.88 -8.62
CA ASN A 172 -13.00 -1.88 -9.68
C ASN A 172 -12.24 -1.36 -10.90
N SER A 173 -12.52 -0.13 -11.35
CA SER A 173 -11.81 0.49 -12.47
C SER A 173 -10.32 0.65 -12.18
N MET A 174 -9.93 1.00 -10.94
CA MET A 174 -8.53 1.02 -10.51
C MET A 174 -7.87 -0.38 -10.63
N ARG A 175 -8.59 -1.46 -10.26
CA ARG A 175 -8.06 -2.82 -10.33
C ARG A 175 -7.78 -3.30 -11.75
N GLU A 176 -8.49 -2.77 -12.72
CA GLU A 176 -8.32 -3.11 -14.13
C GLU A 176 -7.02 -2.53 -14.70
N VAL A 177 -6.51 -1.44 -14.09
CA VAL A 177 -5.30 -0.75 -14.58
C VAL A 177 -4.07 -1.25 -13.85
N VAL A 178 -3.26 -2.05 -14.53
CA VAL A 178 -1.97 -2.53 -14.02
C VAL A 178 -0.86 -1.57 -14.45
N GLN A 179 -0.18 -0.96 -13.50
CA GLN A 179 0.93 -0.04 -13.76
C GLN A 179 2.28 -0.77 -13.52
N GLY A 180 2.87 -1.31 -14.58
CA GLY A 180 4.21 -1.92 -14.51
C GLY A 180 4.39 -2.99 -13.43
N GLY A 181 3.33 -3.79 -13.16
CA GLY A 181 3.31 -4.80 -12.10
C GLY A 181 2.73 -4.31 -10.75
N HIS A 182 2.45 -3.02 -10.62
CA HIS A 182 1.74 -2.45 -9.47
C HIS A 182 0.32 -2.07 -9.85
N SER A 183 -0.63 -2.26 -8.95
CA SER A 183 -2.00 -1.75 -9.10
C SER A 183 -1.97 -0.21 -9.11
N GLY A 184 -2.91 0.43 -9.82
CA GLY A 184 -3.13 1.87 -9.68
C GLY A 184 -3.37 2.27 -8.22
N ALA A 185 -3.07 3.49 -7.85
CA ALA A 185 -3.35 4.00 -6.50
C ALA A 185 -4.47 5.05 -6.54
N LEU A 186 -5.43 4.90 -5.63
CA LEU A 186 -6.63 5.73 -5.56
C LEU A 186 -6.84 6.27 -4.14
N MET A 187 -7.18 7.55 -4.01
CA MET A 187 -7.66 8.15 -2.78
C MET A 187 -9.08 8.67 -2.96
N LEU A 188 -10.00 8.17 -2.18
CA LEU A 188 -11.37 8.69 -2.12
C LEU A 188 -11.58 9.44 -0.81
N SER A 189 -11.86 10.72 -0.89
CA SER A 189 -12.14 11.55 0.28
C SER A 189 -13.63 11.80 0.46
N VAL A 190 -14.09 11.97 1.70
CA VAL A 190 -15.46 12.36 2.03
C VAL A 190 -15.45 13.36 3.18
N ASN A 191 -16.32 14.36 3.10
CA ASN A 191 -16.51 15.34 4.18
C ASN A 191 -17.34 14.73 5.31
N ILE A 192 -16.97 14.97 6.56
CA ILE A 192 -17.70 14.51 7.75
C ILE A 192 -19.16 14.96 7.79
N LYS A 193 -19.46 16.06 7.09
CA LYS A 193 -20.80 16.61 6.96
C LYS A 193 -21.72 15.80 6.02
N HIS A 194 -21.15 14.85 5.25
CA HIS A 194 -21.92 14.02 4.34
C HIS A 194 -22.71 12.93 5.08
N PRO A 195 -24.02 12.74 4.82
CA PRO A 195 -24.87 11.78 5.57
C PRO A 195 -24.45 10.32 5.48
N ASP A 196 -23.74 9.92 4.43
CA ASP A 196 -23.30 8.54 4.21
C ASP A 196 -21.88 8.23 4.76
N VAL A 197 -21.20 9.22 5.40
CA VAL A 197 -19.82 9.00 5.87
C VAL A 197 -19.71 7.81 6.83
N GLU A 198 -20.69 7.62 7.69
CA GLU A 198 -20.73 6.49 8.63
C GLU A 198 -20.77 5.13 7.90
N SER A 199 -21.61 5.04 6.85
CA SER A 199 -21.70 3.84 6.02
C SER A 199 -20.38 3.52 5.31
N LEU A 200 -19.64 4.56 4.90
CA LEU A 200 -18.31 4.41 4.28
C LEU A 200 -17.28 3.88 5.28
N ILE A 201 -17.31 4.33 6.54
CA ILE A 201 -16.44 3.86 7.61
C ILE A 201 -16.74 2.38 7.95
N ASP A 202 -17.99 1.96 7.85
CA ASP A 202 -18.43 0.58 8.13
C ASP A 202 -17.99 -0.43 7.07
N VAL A 203 -17.62 0.03 5.87
CA VAL A 203 -17.14 -0.88 4.83
C VAL A 203 -15.88 -1.61 5.32
N ASN A 204 -15.94 -2.93 5.27
CA ASN A 204 -14.79 -3.75 5.61
C ASN A 204 -13.74 -3.69 4.50
N ILE A 205 -12.87 -2.67 4.58
CA ILE A 205 -11.80 -2.40 3.62
C ILE A 205 -10.80 -3.56 3.56
N LYS A 206 -10.81 -4.47 4.57
CA LYS A 206 -10.02 -5.71 4.52
C LYS A 206 -10.32 -6.59 3.31
N LYS A 207 -11.52 -6.54 2.74
CA LYS A 207 -11.82 -7.17 1.44
C LYS A 207 -11.19 -6.44 0.26
N ALA A 208 -10.80 -5.18 0.44
CA ALA A 208 -10.11 -4.34 -0.55
C ALA A 208 -8.58 -4.30 -0.32
N LYS A 209 -8.04 -4.99 0.71
CA LYS A 209 -6.62 -4.94 1.10
C LYS A 209 -5.61 -5.43 0.04
N ASP A 210 -6.06 -6.13 -0.98
CA ASP A 210 -5.21 -6.48 -2.13
C ASP A 210 -4.99 -5.30 -3.10
N ASN A 211 -5.50 -4.10 -2.76
CA ASN A 211 -5.55 -2.99 -3.69
C ASN A 211 -5.11 -1.68 -3.02
N SER A 212 -4.32 -0.92 -3.72
CA SER A 212 -3.80 0.40 -3.40
C SER A 212 -4.87 1.51 -3.33
N ALA A 213 -6.09 1.17 -2.88
CA ALA A 213 -7.19 2.11 -2.69
C ALA A 213 -7.25 2.57 -1.23
N ASN A 214 -7.28 3.88 -1.04
CA ASN A 214 -7.29 4.54 0.26
C ASN A 214 -8.56 5.39 0.42
N ILE A 215 -9.04 5.51 1.66
CA ILE A 215 -10.16 6.36 2.01
C ILE A 215 -9.71 7.42 3.02
N SER A 216 -10.21 8.65 2.90
CA SER A 216 -9.97 9.70 3.87
C SER A 216 -11.24 10.41 4.28
N VAL A 217 -11.31 10.84 5.54
CA VAL A 217 -12.42 11.64 6.08
C VAL A 217 -11.91 13.04 6.38
N LYS A 218 -12.57 14.04 5.77
CA LYS A 218 -12.30 15.47 6.00
C LYS A 218 -13.07 15.92 7.24
N ILE A 219 -12.37 16.09 8.34
CA ILE A 219 -12.91 16.54 9.63
C ILE A 219 -12.78 18.06 9.73
N THR A 220 -13.87 18.75 10.06
CA THR A 220 -13.92 20.20 10.20
C THR A 220 -13.78 20.63 11.65
N ASP A 221 -13.35 21.88 11.88
CA ASP A 221 -13.30 22.50 13.22
C ASP A 221 -14.68 22.55 13.89
N GLU A 222 -15.75 22.74 13.10
CA GLU A 222 -17.14 22.69 13.56
C GLU A 222 -17.46 21.32 14.20
N PHE A 223 -17.08 20.24 13.50
CA PHE A 223 -17.28 18.89 14.01
C PHE A 223 -16.41 18.60 15.25
N MET A 224 -15.11 19.00 15.24
CA MET A 224 -14.24 18.81 16.39
C MET A 224 -14.73 19.53 17.64
N LYS A 225 -15.31 20.71 17.49
CA LYS A 225 -15.97 21.44 18.59
C LYS A 225 -17.18 20.69 19.14
N ALA A 226 -18.03 20.15 18.25
CA ALA A 226 -19.18 19.33 18.67
C ALA A 226 -18.75 18.05 19.40
N VAL A 227 -17.61 17.43 19.00
CA VAL A 227 -17.04 16.28 19.71
C VAL A 227 -16.60 16.65 21.12
N ILE A 228 -15.89 17.78 21.28
CA ILE A 228 -15.40 18.25 22.59
C ILE A 228 -16.53 18.60 23.53
N ASN A 229 -17.57 19.25 23.00
CA ASN A 229 -18.74 19.69 23.78
C ASN A 229 -19.75 18.54 24.01
N GLU A 230 -19.53 17.36 23.43
CA GLU A 230 -20.45 16.22 23.46
C GLU A 230 -21.83 16.58 22.90
N GLU A 231 -21.87 17.31 21.78
CA GLU A 231 -23.07 17.80 21.14
C GLU A 231 -23.50 16.93 19.97
N SER A 232 -24.78 17.08 19.55
CA SER A 232 -25.22 16.55 18.26
C SER A 232 -24.66 17.38 17.11
N TYR A 233 -24.48 16.72 15.95
CA TYR A 233 -23.95 17.34 14.74
C TYR A 233 -24.88 17.05 13.57
N ILE A 234 -25.18 18.07 12.77
CA ILE A 234 -26.06 17.93 11.61
C ILE A 234 -25.23 17.65 10.36
N GLN A 235 -25.37 16.44 9.85
CA GLN A 235 -24.93 16.10 8.52
C GLN A 235 -25.95 16.58 7.48
N GLN A 236 -25.50 17.00 6.29
CA GLN A 236 -26.38 17.55 5.28
C GLN A 236 -25.88 17.32 3.85
N PHE A 237 -26.80 17.41 2.90
CA PHE A 237 -26.51 17.43 1.47
C PHE A 237 -27.36 18.47 0.72
N PRO A 238 -26.80 19.27 -0.20
CA PRO A 238 -25.37 19.48 -0.43
C PRO A 238 -24.62 19.97 0.81
N ILE A 239 -23.35 19.56 0.97
CA ILE A 239 -22.57 19.79 2.22
C ILE A 239 -22.36 21.28 2.54
N ILE A 240 -22.28 22.13 1.51
CA ILE A 240 -22.06 23.60 1.63
C ILE A 240 -23.33 24.42 1.51
N SER A 241 -24.48 23.79 1.31
CA SER A 241 -25.76 24.51 1.06
C SER A 241 -26.34 25.11 2.34
N THR A 242 -26.82 26.35 2.24
CA THR A 242 -27.63 26.99 3.30
C THR A 242 -29.07 26.47 3.33
N LYS A 243 -29.50 25.76 2.27
CA LYS A 243 -30.82 25.11 2.15
C LYS A 243 -30.63 23.65 1.72
N PRO A 244 -30.18 22.78 2.62
CA PRO A 244 -29.93 21.38 2.30
C PRO A 244 -31.24 20.67 1.93
N ILE A 245 -31.16 19.73 0.98
CA ILE A 245 -32.28 18.87 0.57
C ILE A 245 -32.39 17.60 1.41
N PHE A 246 -31.33 17.28 2.17
CA PHE A 246 -31.25 16.11 3.07
C PHE A 246 -30.44 16.49 4.31
N THR A 247 -30.93 16.11 5.48
CA THR A 247 -30.24 16.30 6.77
C THR A 247 -30.35 15.05 7.62
N LYS A 248 -29.32 14.79 8.41
CA LYS A 248 -29.27 13.70 9.40
C LYS A 248 -28.58 14.22 10.66
N GLU A 249 -29.22 14.08 11.78
CA GLU A 249 -28.62 14.40 13.08
C GLU A 249 -27.87 13.16 13.62
N ILE A 250 -26.66 13.36 14.13
CA ILE A 250 -25.81 12.33 14.71
C ILE A 250 -25.18 12.82 16.02
N TYR A 251 -24.73 11.92 16.88
CA TYR A 251 -23.91 12.24 18.04
C TYR A 251 -22.44 12.31 17.63
N ALA A 252 -21.83 13.50 17.69
CA ALA A 252 -20.51 13.77 17.11
C ALA A 252 -19.41 12.88 17.72
N LYS A 253 -19.39 12.75 19.05
CA LYS A 253 -18.39 11.95 19.77
C LYS A 253 -18.39 10.48 19.36
N HIS A 254 -19.57 9.87 19.24
CA HIS A 254 -19.70 8.46 18.82
C HIS A 254 -19.16 8.22 17.40
N LEU A 255 -19.47 9.12 16.45
CA LEU A 255 -18.94 9.00 15.10
C LEU A 255 -17.41 9.18 15.08
N PHE A 256 -16.87 10.10 15.89
CA PHE A 256 -15.43 10.33 15.98
C PHE A 256 -14.70 9.11 16.55
N GLU A 257 -15.18 8.55 17.66
CA GLU A 257 -14.62 7.32 18.26
C GLU A 257 -14.62 6.16 17.25
N LYS A 258 -15.71 6.01 16.49
CA LYS A 258 -15.83 4.99 15.44
C LYS A 258 -14.80 5.19 14.32
N ILE A 259 -14.56 6.44 13.87
CA ILE A 259 -13.51 6.77 12.90
C ILE A 259 -12.14 6.37 13.44
N LEU A 260 -11.83 6.77 14.68
CA LEU A 260 -10.53 6.50 15.30
C LEU A 260 -10.27 5.00 15.49
N TYR A 261 -11.29 4.27 15.98
CA TYR A 261 -11.22 2.81 16.11
C TYR A 261 -10.82 2.15 14.78
N LYS A 262 -11.51 2.53 13.69
CA LYS A 262 -11.22 1.98 12.35
C LYS A 262 -9.86 2.42 11.82
N ALA A 263 -9.52 3.69 11.93
CA ALA A 263 -8.23 4.23 11.51
C ALA A 263 -7.05 3.52 12.21
N TYR A 264 -7.20 3.21 13.49
CA TYR A 264 -6.17 2.52 14.28
C TYR A 264 -6.03 1.03 13.93
N HIS A 265 -7.16 0.30 13.86
CA HIS A 265 -7.14 -1.15 13.66
C HIS A 265 -7.02 -1.59 12.20
N ASP A 266 -7.60 -0.81 11.29
CA ASP A 266 -7.64 -1.13 9.86
C ASP A 266 -6.68 -0.27 9.01
N ALA A 267 -6.00 0.72 9.62
CA ALA A 267 -5.18 1.77 8.99
C ALA A 267 -5.98 2.69 8.04
N GLU A 268 -7.30 2.62 8.07
CA GLU A 268 -8.23 3.39 7.25
C GLU A 268 -9.53 3.67 8.05
N PRO A 269 -10.18 4.82 7.86
CA PRO A 269 -9.82 5.91 6.95
C PRO A 269 -8.67 6.79 7.48
N THR A 270 -7.94 7.45 6.56
CA THR A 270 -7.03 8.54 6.95
C THR A 270 -7.81 9.73 7.47
N VAL A 271 -7.41 10.29 8.60
CA VAL A 271 -8.03 11.49 9.20
C VAL A 271 -7.34 12.74 8.65
N LEU A 272 -8.16 13.67 8.10
CA LEU A 272 -7.73 14.96 7.59
C LEU A 272 -8.40 16.08 8.36
N PHE A 273 -7.62 16.98 8.91
CA PHE A 273 -8.12 18.21 9.56
C PHE A 273 -8.26 19.30 8.50
N TRP A 274 -9.48 19.36 7.90
CA TRP A 274 -9.69 20.06 6.66
C TRP A 274 -9.49 21.57 6.78
N ASP A 275 -9.89 22.18 7.88
CA ASP A 275 -9.69 23.61 8.10
C ASP A 275 -8.20 23.95 8.30
N ASN A 276 -7.41 23.07 8.90
CA ASN A 276 -5.96 23.23 9.00
C ASN A 276 -5.29 23.16 7.61
N ILE A 277 -5.80 22.31 6.69
CA ILE A 277 -5.32 22.23 5.31
C ILE A 277 -5.59 23.56 4.59
N LEU A 278 -6.83 24.06 4.65
CA LEU A 278 -7.23 25.26 3.91
C LEU A 278 -6.59 26.53 4.46
N LYS A 279 -6.34 26.60 5.77
CA LYS A 279 -5.84 27.80 6.47
C LYS A 279 -4.55 28.34 5.89
N ASP A 280 -3.59 27.48 5.57
CA ASP A 280 -2.27 27.85 5.05
C ASP A 280 -2.14 27.64 3.54
N SER A 281 -3.20 27.14 2.87
CA SER A 281 -3.19 26.85 1.45
C SER A 281 -3.07 28.14 0.61
N LEU A 282 -2.01 28.22 -0.19
CA LEU A 282 -1.80 29.33 -1.12
C LEU A 282 -2.67 29.20 -2.37
N SER A 283 -2.90 27.98 -2.84
CA SER A 283 -3.74 27.72 -4.00
C SER A 283 -5.19 28.18 -3.79
N ASP A 284 -5.70 28.07 -2.58
CA ASP A 284 -7.07 28.48 -2.26
C ASP A 284 -7.27 30.02 -2.29
N SER A 285 -6.17 30.80 -2.29
CA SER A 285 -6.22 32.23 -2.61
C SER A 285 -6.65 32.50 -4.07
N TYR A 286 -6.60 31.49 -4.92
CA TYR A 286 -7.01 31.49 -6.33
C TYR A 286 -8.19 30.53 -6.60
N ALA A 287 -9.04 30.29 -5.61
CA ALA A 287 -10.15 29.35 -5.71
C ALA A 287 -11.12 29.70 -6.85
N ASP A 288 -11.45 30.99 -7.03
CA ASP A 288 -12.28 31.52 -8.12
C ASP A 288 -11.66 31.37 -9.52
N LEU A 289 -10.33 31.15 -9.59
CA LEU A 289 -9.59 30.82 -10.82
C LEU A 289 -9.40 29.31 -11.00
N GLY A 290 -10.17 28.50 -10.25
CA GLY A 290 -10.16 27.05 -10.35
C GLY A 290 -9.10 26.33 -9.52
N PHE A 291 -8.40 27.00 -8.60
CA PHE A 291 -7.40 26.38 -7.71
C PHE A 291 -7.92 26.05 -6.32
N GLN A 292 -9.25 25.94 -6.15
CA GLN A 292 -9.86 25.46 -4.91
C GLN A 292 -9.43 24.02 -4.62
N THR A 293 -8.92 23.78 -3.42
CA THR A 293 -8.57 22.44 -2.95
C THR A 293 -9.82 21.61 -2.70
N ILE A 294 -9.93 20.45 -3.35
CA ILE A 294 -11.09 19.55 -3.20
C ILE A 294 -10.75 18.18 -2.61
N SER A 295 -9.54 17.68 -2.81
CA SER A 295 -9.13 16.36 -2.33
C SER A 295 -7.63 16.31 -2.08
N ILE A 296 -7.17 15.16 -1.58
CA ILE A 296 -5.74 14.87 -1.43
C ILE A 296 -5.36 13.68 -2.31
N THR A 297 -4.06 13.50 -2.48
CA THR A 297 -3.52 12.35 -3.21
C THR A 297 -3.19 11.17 -2.30
N PRO A 298 -3.25 9.91 -2.78
CA PRO A 298 -2.78 8.75 -2.05
C PRO A 298 -1.32 8.90 -1.62
N TYR A 299 -0.92 8.23 -0.55
CA TYR A 299 0.44 8.17 0.01
C TYR A 299 1.07 9.53 0.39
N TYR A 300 1.08 10.49 -0.52
CA TYR A 300 1.73 11.80 -0.32
C TYR A 300 0.85 12.81 0.40
N LYS A 301 -0.47 12.57 0.43
CA LYS A 301 -1.47 13.41 1.11
C LYS A 301 -1.44 14.89 0.68
N ILE A 302 -1.02 15.17 -0.57
CA ILE A 302 -0.92 16.53 -1.09
C ILE A 302 -2.33 17.05 -1.44
N PRO A 303 -2.75 18.19 -0.86
CA PRO A 303 -4.03 18.82 -1.20
C PRO A 303 -3.94 19.50 -2.57
N LEU A 304 -4.88 19.16 -3.45
CA LEU A 304 -4.90 19.65 -4.84
C LEU A 304 -6.29 20.13 -5.25
N SER A 305 -6.31 21.02 -6.24
CA SER A 305 -7.49 21.42 -6.98
C SER A 305 -7.78 20.44 -8.14
N PRO A 306 -8.99 20.52 -8.77
CA PRO A 306 -9.28 19.67 -9.92
C PRO A 306 -8.30 19.85 -11.06
N TYR A 307 -7.85 18.73 -11.63
CA TYR A 307 -6.88 18.65 -12.74
C TYR A 307 -5.49 19.21 -12.43
N ASP A 308 -5.20 19.46 -11.15
CA ASP A 308 -3.90 19.89 -10.67
C ASP A 308 -3.00 18.69 -10.38
N SER A 309 -1.70 18.93 -10.42
CA SER A 309 -0.65 17.92 -10.19
C SER A 309 0.51 18.52 -9.42
N CYS A 310 1.33 17.68 -8.79
CA CYS A 310 2.50 18.13 -8.05
C CYS A 310 3.74 17.32 -8.46
N HIS A 311 4.84 18.03 -8.71
CA HIS A 311 6.16 17.47 -8.98
C HIS A 311 6.97 17.51 -7.68
N LEU A 312 7.60 16.40 -7.30
CA LEU A 312 8.22 16.23 -6.00
C LEU A 312 9.71 15.91 -6.11
N LEU A 313 10.46 16.44 -5.14
CA LEU A 313 11.88 16.16 -4.94
C LEU A 313 12.18 16.24 -3.43
N SER A 314 13.06 15.38 -2.94
CA SER A 314 13.47 15.41 -1.52
C SER A 314 14.93 15.74 -1.36
N LEU A 315 15.24 16.52 -0.33
CA LEU A 315 16.60 16.80 0.12
C LEU A 315 17.01 15.76 1.16
N ASN A 316 18.16 15.10 0.98
CA ASN A 316 18.68 14.10 1.91
C ASN A 316 19.42 14.81 3.07
N LEU A 317 18.72 15.01 4.18
CA LEU A 317 19.22 15.81 5.31
C LEU A 317 20.49 15.22 5.96
N TYR A 318 20.64 13.89 5.99
CA TYR A 318 21.84 13.25 6.52
C TYR A 318 23.13 13.74 5.84
N SER A 319 23.06 14.04 4.55
CA SER A 319 24.24 14.45 3.74
C SER A 319 24.77 15.86 4.04
N TYR A 320 24.04 16.62 4.84
CA TYR A 320 24.47 17.94 5.32
C TYR A 320 25.07 17.89 6.72
N VAL A 321 25.14 16.71 7.35
CA VAL A 321 25.81 16.57 8.66
C VAL A 321 27.30 16.39 8.43
N ILE A 322 28.09 17.32 8.96
CA ILE A 322 29.54 17.27 8.98
C ILE A 322 29.97 16.50 10.25
N ASP A 323 30.96 15.62 10.14
CA ASP A 323 31.49 14.76 11.21
C ASP A 323 30.39 13.96 11.93
N PRO A 324 29.53 13.18 11.17
CA PRO A 324 28.39 12.51 11.74
C PRO A 324 28.76 11.50 12.82
N PHE A 325 27.93 11.39 13.86
CA PHE A 325 28.09 10.50 15.02
C PHE A 325 29.30 10.80 15.91
N THR A 326 29.92 12.00 15.77
CA THR A 326 30.99 12.47 16.65
C THR A 326 30.48 13.61 17.54
N LYS A 327 31.29 14.05 18.50
CA LYS A 327 30.97 15.19 19.35
C LYS A 327 31.04 16.53 18.62
N GLU A 328 31.74 16.57 17.48
CA GLU A 328 31.90 17.73 16.60
C GLU A 328 30.81 17.79 15.50
N ALA A 329 29.84 16.88 15.53
CA ALA A 329 28.77 16.80 14.55
C ALA A 329 28.00 18.13 14.46
N ARG A 330 27.85 18.66 13.24
CA ARG A 330 27.13 19.90 12.95
C ARG A 330 26.45 19.86 11.60
N PHE A 331 25.38 20.61 11.43
CA PHE A 331 24.65 20.71 10.17
C PHE A 331 25.14 21.90 9.35
N ASP A 332 25.44 21.68 8.09
CA ASP A 332 25.90 22.68 7.11
C ASP A 332 24.71 23.45 6.51
N PHE A 333 24.25 24.48 7.22
CA PHE A 333 23.13 25.31 6.80
C PHE A 333 23.39 26.11 5.53
N ASP A 334 24.61 26.54 5.28
CA ASP A 334 24.94 27.34 4.09
C ASP A 334 24.85 26.49 2.84
N LYS A 335 25.46 25.31 2.85
CA LYS A 335 25.36 24.34 1.76
C LYS A 335 23.93 23.86 1.55
N PHE A 336 23.19 23.62 2.64
CA PHE A 336 21.79 23.24 2.56
C PHE A 336 20.95 24.33 1.87
N ALA A 337 21.12 25.60 2.26
CA ALA A 337 20.41 26.73 1.67
C ALA A 337 20.71 26.89 0.18
N GLU A 338 21.97 26.73 -0.26
CA GLU A 338 22.35 26.71 -1.67
C GLU A 338 21.64 25.59 -2.44
N HIS A 339 21.67 24.36 -1.89
CA HIS A 339 21.09 23.21 -2.56
C HIS A 339 19.56 23.26 -2.59
N VAL A 340 18.89 23.87 -1.59
CA VAL A 340 17.44 24.15 -1.65
C VAL A 340 17.12 25.03 -2.86
N GLN A 341 17.90 26.10 -3.10
CA GLN A 341 17.66 26.99 -4.24
C GLN A 341 17.85 26.29 -5.59
N ILE A 342 18.86 25.41 -5.69
CA ILE A 342 19.08 24.61 -6.92
C ILE A 342 17.95 23.57 -7.08
N ALA A 343 17.54 22.89 -6.02
CA ALA A 343 16.45 21.92 -6.04
C ALA A 343 15.12 22.53 -6.51
N GLN A 344 14.83 23.76 -6.06
CA GLN A 344 13.66 24.54 -6.50
C GLN A 344 13.69 24.78 -8.00
N ARG A 345 14.87 25.10 -8.54
CA ARG A 345 15.09 25.36 -9.94
C ARG A 345 14.95 24.09 -10.79
N VAL A 346 15.56 22.99 -10.34
CA VAL A 346 15.41 21.66 -10.97
C VAL A 346 13.93 21.21 -11.03
N LEU A 347 13.15 21.46 -9.98
CA LEU A 347 11.72 21.13 -9.99
C LEU A 347 10.93 21.99 -10.98
N ASP A 348 11.25 23.26 -11.13
CA ASP A 348 10.60 24.11 -12.15
C ASP A 348 10.93 23.63 -13.58
N ASP A 349 12.17 23.15 -13.81
CA ASP A 349 12.56 22.52 -15.08
C ASP A 349 11.82 21.20 -15.33
N ILE A 350 11.52 20.42 -14.28
CA ILE A 350 10.69 19.21 -14.39
C ILE A 350 9.25 19.56 -14.80
N VAL A 351 8.71 20.72 -14.39
CA VAL A 351 7.42 21.21 -14.89
C VAL A 351 7.46 21.45 -16.40
N ASP A 352 8.56 22.06 -16.92
CA ASP A 352 8.70 22.27 -18.36
C ASP A 352 8.83 20.93 -19.11
N LEU A 353 9.55 19.96 -18.55
CA LEU A 353 9.64 18.60 -19.10
C LEU A 353 8.27 17.89 -19.10
N GLU A 354 7.46 18.08 -18.05
CA GLU A 354 6.09 17.55 -17.99
C GLU A 354 5.20 18.15 -19.08
N LEU A 355 5.26 19.47 -19.29
CA LEU A 355 4.49 20.10 -20.37
C LEU A 355 4.85 19.52 -21.74
N GLU A 356 6.14 19.24 -22.00
CA GLU A 356 6.58 18.54 -23.21
C GLU A 356 6.05 17.10 -23.29
N LYS A 357 6.03 16.37 -22.15
CA LYS A 357 5.47 15.01 -22.09
C LYS A 357 3.98 15.02 -22.36
N ILE A 358 3.23 15.96 -21.82
CA ILE A 358 1.79 16.10 -22.07
C ILE A 358 1.54 16.39 -23.57
N ASP A 359 2.36 17.21 -24.23
CA ASP A 359 2.26 17.43 -25.66
C ASP A 359 2.46 16.15 -26.48
N LEU A 360 3.38 15.27 -26.06
CA LEU A 360 3.57 13.97 -26.66
C LEU A 360 2.34 13.04 -26.44
N ILE A 361 1.76 13.07 -25.22
CA ILE A 361 0.54 12.31 -24.91
C ILE A 361 -0.61 12.79 -25.80
N LEU A 362 -0.88 14.09 -25.89
CA LEU A 362 -1.92 14.69 -26.74
C LEU A 362 -1.73 14.31 -28.21
N SER A 363 -0.49 14.43 -28.73
CA SER A 363 -0.18 14.02 -30.10
C SER A 363 -0.41 12.52 -30.35
N ASN A 364 -0.16 11.65 -29.39
CA ASN A 364 -0.44 10.24 -29.51
C ASN A 364 -1.93 9.91 -29.49
N ILE A 365 -2.71 10.62 -28.64
CA ILE A 365 -4.18 10.48 -28.62
C ILE A 365 -4.77 10.88 -29.98
N GLU A 366 -4.30 11.98 -30.59
CA GLU A 366 -4.75 12.43 -31.90
C GLU A 366 -4.51 11.36 -32.98
N LYS A 367 -3.36 10.69 -32.95
CA LYS A 367 -2.95 9.65 -33.93
C LYS A 367 -3.61 8.29 -33.70
N ALA A 368 -4.26 8.05 -32.55
CA ALA A 368 -4.90 6.77 -32.22
C ALA A 368 -5.99 6.42 -33.24
N SER A 369 -6.13 5.13 -33.59
CA SER A 369 -7.07 4.63 -34.61
C SER A 369 -8.49 4.39 -34.07
N VAL A 370 -8.96 5.21 -33.11
CA VAL A 370 -10.31 5.14 -32.53
C VAL A 370 -11.12 6.38 -32.89
N SER A 371 -12.47 6.34 -32.75
CA SER A 371 -13.32 7.47 -33.13
C SER A 371 -13.03 8.71 -32.29
N LYS A 372 -13.42 9.88 -32.81
CA LYS A 372 -13.19 11.17 -32.13
C LYS A 372 -13.88 11.20 -30.76
N GLU A 373 -15.09 10.66 -30.68
CA GLU A 373 -15.90 10.64 -29.46
C GLU A 373 -15.19 9.84 -28.35
N ILE A 374 -14.52 8.73 -28.69
CA ILE A 374 -13.80 7.91 -27.71
C ILE A 374 -12.53 8.61 -27.19
N LYS A 375 -11.81 9.34 -28.07
CA LYS A 375 -10.59 10.05 -27.64
C LYS A 375 -10.89 11.35 -26.88
N GLU A 376 -12.08 11.90 -26.99
CA GLU A 376 -12.38 13.26 -26.52
C GLU A 376 -12.20 13.42 -25.02
N THR A 377 -12.63 12.44 -24.23
CA THR A 377 -12.45 12.45 -22.78
C THR A 377 -10.96 12.50 -22.39
N GLU A 378 -10.16 11.60 -22.95
CA GLU A 378 -8.72 11.54 -22.66
C GLU A 378 -7.98 12.80 -23.13
N TYR A 379 -8.30 13.30 -24.32
CA TYR A 379 -7.71 14.51 -24.87
C TYR A 379 -8.03 15.74 -24.01
N ASN A 380 -9.29 15.94 -23.65
CA ASN A 380 -9.72 17.05 -22.84
C ASN A 380 -9.15 16.99 -21.41
N LEU A 381 -9.04 15.80 -20.84
CA LEU A 381 -8.40 15.57 -19.55
C LEU A 381 -6.95 16.08 -19.55
N TRP A 382 -6.12 15.61 -20.50
CA TRP A 382 -4.72 16.01 -20.57
C TRP A 382 -4.56 17.49 -20.95
N LYS A 383 -5.46 18.04 -21.74
CA LYS A 383 -5.50 19.48 -22.03
C LYS A 383 -5.74 20.31 -20.76
N LYS A 384 -6.74 19.93 -19.93
CA LYS A 384 -7.02 20.60 -18.65
C LYS A 384 -5.81 20.50 -17.70
N ILE A 385 -5.17 19.34 -17.61
CA ILE A 385 -3.97 19.14 -16.79
C ILE A 385 -2.83 20.02 -17.27
N LYS A 386 -2.59 20.10 -18.60
CA LYS A 386 -1.58 20.97 -19.19
C LYS A 386 -1.82 22.44 -18.84
N GLU A 387 -3.03 22.91 -19.02
CA GLU A 387 -3.43 24.29 -18.71
C GLU A 387 -3.22 24.58 -17.23
N LYS A 388 -3.65 23.67 -16.34
CA LYS A 388 -3.49 23.82 -14.89
C LYS A 388 -2.02 23.85 -14.48
N SER A 389 -1.21 22.92 -14.98
CA SER A 389 0.23 22.86 -14.71
C SER A 389 0.96 24.12 -15.21
N ALA A 390 0.61 24.65 -16.40
CA ALA A 390 1.20 25.86 -16.93
C ALA A 390 0.80 27.12 -16.14
N MET A 391 -0.47 27.19 -15.66
CA MET A 391 -0.97 28.34 -14.91
C MET A 391 -0.37 28.44 -13.51
N GLY A 392 -0.27 27.31 -12.77
CA GLY A 392 0.16 27.31 -11.37
C GLY A 392 1.63 26.94 -11.18
N ARG A 393 2.20 26.09 -12.05
CA ARG A 393 3.58 25.56 -11.93
C ARG A 393 3.85 25.03 -10.52
N ARG A 394 2.93 24.17 -10.02
CA ARG A 394 3.00 23.63 -8.65
C ARG A 394 4.13 22.62 -8.52
N ILE A 395 4.91 22.77 -7.46
CA ILE A 395 6.01 21.88 -7.10
C ILE A 395 6.01 21.62 -5.59
N GLY A 396 6.77 20.63 -5.14
CA GLY A 396 6.92 20.30 -3.72
C GLY A 396 8.33 19.83 -3.40
N ILE A 397 9.16 20.69 -2.82
CA ILE A 397 10.40 20.29 -2.19
C ILE A 397 10.06 19.69 -0.81
N GLY A 398 10.56 18.50 -0.55
CA GLY A 398 10.49 17.85 0.74
C GLY A 398 11.86 17.48 1.26
N VAL A 399 11.88 16.67 2.30
CA VAL A 399 13.09 16.12 2.92
C VAL A 399 13.00 14.62 3.07
N THR A 400 14.15 13.98 3.20
CA THR A 400 14.30 12.59 3.63
C THR A 400 15.46 12.49 4.61
N ALA A 401 15.58 11.38 5.32
CA ALA A 401 16.66 11.12 6.27
C ALA A 401 16.68 12.04 7.52
N GLU A 402 15.54 12.60 7.94
CA GLU A 402 15.53 13.45 9.12
C GLU A 402 15.84 12.65 10.40
N GLY A 403 15.31 11.44 10.55
CA GLY A 403 15.66 10.56 11.66
C GLY A 403 17.15 10.21 11.71
N ASP A 404 17.77 9.97 10.56
CA ASP A 404 19.22 9.74 10.47
C ASP A 404 20.05 11.01 10.72
N MET A 405 19.56 12.16 10.28
CA MET A 405 20.17 13.45 10.58
C MET A 405 20.23 13.70 12.10
N PHE A 406 19.13 13.48 12.81
CA PHE A 406 19.11 13.60 14.27
C PHE A 406 20.08 12.64 14.94
N ALA A 407 20.04 11.36 14.55
CA ALA A 407 20.96 10.38 15.09
C ALA A 407 22.43 10.75 14.83
N ALA A 408 22.76 11.26 13.63
CA ALA A 408 24.11 11.70 13.27
C ALA A 408 24.58 12.94 14.04
N MET A 409 23.64 13.81 14.43
CA MET A 409 23.88 14.99 15.28
C MET A 409 23.91 14.69 16.77
N GLY A 410 23.63 13.44 17.18
CA GLY A 410 23.48 13.08 18.59
C GLY A 410 22.20 13.58 19.26
N LEU A 411 21.21 13.99 18.46
CA LEU A 411 19.89 14.44 18.92
C LEU A 411 18.92 13.25 19.05
N CYS A 412 18.26 13.14 20.18
CA CYS A 412 17.22 12.14 20.37
C CYS A 412 15.93 12.57 19.65
N TYR A 413 15.42 11.73 18.77
CA TYR A 413 14.15 11.99 18.09
C TYR A 413 12.99 12.06 19.12
N GLY A 414 12.08 13.04 18.93
CA GLY A 414 10.94 13.23 19.83
C GLY A 414 11.27 13.99 21.13
N THR A 415 12.35 14.74 21.17
CA THR A 415 12.67 15.70 22.22
C THR A 415 12.38 17.13 21.79
N GLN A 416 12.22 18.07 22.72
CA GLN A 416 12.03 19.48 22.39
C GLN A 416 13.23 20.03 21.57
N GLU A 417 14.44 19.59 21.90
CA GLU A 417 15.65 19.99 21.18
C GLU A 417 15.61 19.55 19.72
N SER A 418 15.17 18.30 19.43
CA SER A 418 14.99 17.81 18.06
C SER A 418 13.90 18.57 17.32
N ILE A 419 12.80 18.95 17.99
CA ILE A 419 11.73 19.76 17.40
C ILE A 419 12.26 21.15 17.02
N ASP A 420 12.96 21.82 17.92
CA ASP A 420 13.52 23.17 17.69
C ASP A 420 14.55 23.15 16.54
N PHE A 421 15.37 22.09 16.47
CA PHE A 421 16.32 21.91 15.39
C PHE A 421 15.61 21.63 14.06
N SER A 422 14.60 20.77 14.03
CA SER A 422 13.75 20.51 12.87
C SER A 422 13.11 21.79 12.33
N VAL A 423 12.51 22.60 13.21
CA VAL A 423 11.93 23.91 12.86
C VAL A 423 12.97 24.81 12.19
N LYS A 424 14.21 24.85 12.71
CA LYS A 424 15.28 25.63 12.10
C LYS A 424 15.61 25.14 10.69
N VAL A 425 15.73 23.82 10.46
CA VAL A 425 16.00 23.23 9.15
C VAL A 425 14.88 23.57 8.16
N HIS A 426 13.62 23.33 8.53
CA HIS A 426 12.47 23.56 7.65
C HIS A 426 12.21 25.06 7.40
N LYS A 427 12.52 25.94 8.37
CA LYS A 427 12.49 27.39 8.16
C LYS A 427 13.53 27.83 7.11
N VAL A 428 14.77 27.35 7.22
CA VAL A 428 15.81 27.63 6.22
C VAL A 428 15.38 27.11 4.84
N MET A 429 14.82 25.91 4.77
CA MET A 429 14.27 25.34 3.54
C MET A 429 13.18 26.24 2.94
N ALA A 430 12.19 26.64 3.73
CA ALA A 430 11.08 27.48 3.27
C ALA A 430 11.55 28.82 2.71
N LEU A 431 12.37 29.55 3.47
CA LEU A 431 12.91 30.84 3.05
C LEU A 431 13.70 30.74 1.73
N ASN A 432 14.57 29.72 1.60
CA ASN A 432 15.42 29.58 0.41
C ASN A 432 14.65 29.05 -0.82
N ALA A 433 13.64 28.16 -0.63
CA ALA A 433 12.76 27.74 -1.73
C ALA A 433 11.98 28.93 -2.30
N TYR A 434 11.38 29.75 -1.44
CA TYR A 434 10.64 30.94 -1.87
C TYR A 434 11.55 32.00 -2.48
N ARG A 435 12.74 32.20 -1.95
CA ARG A 435 13.74 33.09 -2.54
C ARG A 435 14.15 32.66 -3.94
N SER A 436 14.38 31.36 -4.15
CA SER A 436 14.67 30.79 -5.47
C SER A 436 13.48 30.99 -6.42
N SER A 437 12.25 30.74 -5.97
CA SER A 437 11.04 30.95 -6.78
C SER A 437 10.87 32.42 -7.21
N VAL A 438 11.18 33.38 -6.33
CA VAL A 438 11.20 34.81 -6.65
C VAL A 438 12.31 35.14 -7.64
N ASN A 439 13.52 34.61 -7.46
CA ASN A 439 14.63 34.81 -8.39
C ASN A 439 14.30 34.23 -9.78
N MET A 440 13.69 33.06 -9.85
CA MET A 440 13.21 32.53 -11.12
C MET A 440 12.09 33.38 -11.73
N ALA A 441 11.22 33.99 -10.92
CA ALA A 441 10.22 34.92 -11.46
C ALA A 441 10.85 36.13 -12.11
N LYS A 442 11.96 36.66 -11.57
CA LYS A 442 12.75 37.74 -12.21
C LYS A 442 13.37 37.31 -13.55
N GLU A 443 13.78 36.02 -13.68
CA GLU A 443 14.44 35.49 -14.87
C GLU A 443 13.46 34.94 -15.91
N ARG A 444 12.38 34.26 -15.47
CA ARG A 444 11.50 33.42 -16.29
C ARG A 444 10.04 33.89 -16.29
N GLY A 445 9.71 34.94 -15.53
CA GLY A 445 8.34 35.39 -15.25
C GLY A 445 7.68 34.61 -14.10
N SER A 446 6.72 35.25 -13.43
CA SER A 446 5.90 34.63 -12.39
C SER A 446 4.95 33.59 -12.97
N PHE A 447 4.34 32.76 -12.11
CA PHE A 447 3.24 31.91 -12.55
C PHE A 447 2.05 32.78 -13.06
N ALA A 448 1.30 32.24 -14.04
CA ALA A 448 0.46 33.06 -14.92
C ALA A 448 -0.65 33.86 -14.20
N ILE A 449 -1.15 33.37 -13.09
CA ILE A 449 -2.26 33.99 -12.33
C ILE A 449 -1.81 34.67 -11.05
N TYR A 450 -0.49 34.91 -10.86
CA TYR A 450 0.03 35.51 -9.64
C TYR A 450 -0.57 36.90 -9.39
N ASP A 451 -1.07 37.09 -8.17
CA ASP A 451 -1.58 38.37 -7.67
C ASP A 451 -1.27 38.48 -6.17
N ALA A 452 -0.32 39.34 -5.81
CA ALA A 452 0.10 39.56 -4.44
C ALA A 452 -1.04 39.98 -3.50
N SER A 453 -2.03 40.71 -4.03
CA SER A 453 -3.18 41.17 -3.23
C SER A 453 -4.03 40.04 -2.67
N ARG A 454 -4.09 38.90 -3.36
CA ARG A 454 -4.83 37.68 -2.94
C ARG A 454 -4.18 36.98 -1.76
N GLU A 455 -2.86 37.06 -1.66
CA GLU A 455 -2.07 36.29 -0.68
C GLU A 455 -1.66 37.09 0.55
N LYS A 456 -1.80 38.42 0.54
CA LYS A 456 -1.30 39.32 1.59
C LYS A 456 -1.73 38.96 3.03
N ASN A 457 -2.86 38.30 3.19
CA ASN A 457 -3.42 37.86 4.49
C ASN A 457 -3.21 36.36 4.75
N ASN A 458 -2.60 35.62 3.83
CA ASN A 458 -2.35 34.19 4.03
C ASN A 458 -1.36 33.98 5.19
N PRO A 459 -1.69 33.13 6.18
CA PRO A 459 -0.86 32.94 7.37
C PRO A 459 0.55 32.44 7.06
N PHE A 460 0.73 31.64 6.02
CA PHE A 460 2.04 31.14 5.59
C PHE A 460 2.90 32.30 5.04
N ILE A 461 2.36 33.16 4.19
CA ILE A 461 3.06 34.34 3.66
C ILE A 461 3.41 35.32 4.79
N LEU A 462 2.52 35.52 5.75
CA LEU A 462 2.78 36.36 6.93
C LEU A 462 3.89 35.78 7.81
N ARG A 463 4.07 34.47 7.88
CA ARG A 463 5.22 33.83 8.55
C ARG A 463 6.53 34.11 7.82
N LEU A 464 6.55 33.94 6.49
CA LEU A 464 7.74 34.29 5.68
C LEU A 464 8.11 35.76 5.86
N LYS A 465 7.15 36.69 5.83
CA LYS A 465 7.36 38.12 6.03
C LYS A 465 8.04 38.42 7.38
N ARG A 466 7.61 37.78 8.47
CA ARG A 466 8.18 37.99 9.81
C ARG A 466 9.65 37.59 9.90
N GLU A 467 10.06 36.56 9.16
CA GLU A 467 11.44 36.06 9.16
C GLU A 467 12.33 36.76 8.15
N ASP A 468 11.76 37.21 7.02
CA ASP A 468 12.50 37.85 5.92
C ASP A 468 11.59 38.86 5.19
N GLU A 469 11.64 40.12 5.65
CA GLU A 469 10.83 41.20 5.08
C GLU A 469 11.29 41.52 3.64
N GLN A 470 12.61 41.40 3.33
CA GLN A 470 13.11 41.61 1.99
C GLN A 470 12.58 40.57 1.00
N LEU A 471 12.49 39.30 1.39
CA LEU A 471 11.86 38.26 0.56
C LEU A 471 10.41 38.59 0.27
N PHE A 472 9.66 39.07 1.26
CA PHE A 472 8.26 39.47 1.09
C PHE A 472 8.15 40.64 0.09
N ASN A 473 8.92 41.69 0.24
CA ASN A 473 8.94 42.87 -0.65
C ASN A 473 9.33 42.49 -2.07
N ASP A 474 10.31 41.62 -2.25
CA ASP A 474 10.69 41.08 -3.55
C ASP A 474 9.57 40.25 -4.19
N MET A 475 8.85 39.46 -3.40
CA MET A 475 7.71 38.66 -3.84
C MET A 475 6.53 39.56 -4.27
N GLU A 476 6.22 40.62 -3.53
CA GLU A 476 5.22 41.62 -3.98
C GLU A 476 5.60 42.28 -5.29
N ARG A 477 6.87 42.60 -5.47
CA ARG A 477 7.36 43.34 -6.63
C ARG A 477 7.52 42.52 -7.91
N TYR A 478 8.04 41.29 -7.79
CA TYR A 478 8.46 40.46 -8.91
C TYR A 478 7.61 39.23 -9.08
N GLY A 479 6.77 38.92 -8.10
CA GLY A 479 6.06 37.64 -8.03
C GLY A 479 6.94 36.46 -7.64
N ARG A 480 6.40 35.26 -7.79
CA ARG A 480 7.14 34.02 -7.71
C ARG A 480 6.78 33.07 -8.85
N ARG A 481 7.68 32.15 -9.17
CA ARG A 481 7.56 31.24 -10.30
C ARG A 481 6.51 30.14 -10.11
N ASN A 482 6.24 29.74 -8.86
CA ASN A 482 5.46 28.58 -8.51
C ASN A 482 4.34 28.95 -7.51
N ILE A 483 3.12 28.42 -7.69
CA ILE A 483 1.97 28.69 -6.81
C ILE A 483 2.19 28.10 -5.41
N SER A 484 2.87 26.94 -5.32
CA SER A 484 3.29 26.27 -4.10
C SER A 484 4.67 25.65 -4.29
N CYS A 485 5.47 25.57 -3.21
CA CYS A 485 6.89 25.20 -3.29
C CYS A 485 7.28 23.99 -2.44
N LEU A 486 6.54 23.66 -1.38
CA LEU A 486 6.98 22.74 -0.33
C LEU A 486 5.96 21.65 -0.07
N ALA A 487 6.41 20.38 -0.07
CA ALA A 487 5.61 19.22 0.31
C ALA A 487 6.52 18.09 0.79
N ILE A 488 6.25 17.53 1.97
CA ILE A 488 7.03 16.41 2.50
C ILE A 488 6.25 15.13 2.27
N ALA A 489 6.65 14.41 1.25
CA ALA A 489 6.03 13.16 0.83
C ALA A 489 6.63 11.95 1.56
N SER A 490 5.84 10.88 1.75
CA SER A 490 6.38 9.58 2.16
C SER A 490 7.04 8.90 0.96
N ILE A 491 8.34 8.66 1.04
CA ILE A 491 9.14 8.09 -0.07
C ILE A 491 9.75 6.73 0.33
N LYS A 492 8.97 5.85 0.97
CA LYS A 492 9.47 4.59 1.57
C LYS A 492 10.28 3.73 0.60
N THR A 493 9.81 3.53 -0.64
CA THR A 493 10.54 2.75 -1.65
C THR A 493 11.85 3.44 -2.08
N VAL A 494 11.81 4.76 -2.27
CA VAL A 494 13.01 5.55 -2.63
C VAL A 494 14.01 5.57 -1.48
N SER A 495 13.54 5.56 -0.21
CA SER A 495 14.43 5.54 0.96
C SER A 495 15.25 4.25 1.09
N LEU A 496 14.85 3.15 0.46
CA LEU A 496 15.67 1.95 0.33
C LEU A 496 16.93 2.21 -0.50
N MET A 497 16.80 2.97 -1.61
CA MET A 497 17.93 3.34 -2.45
C MET A 497 18.81 4.43 -1.82
N THR A 498 18.24 5.38 -1.09
CA THR A 498 19.03 6.37 -0.34
C THR A 498 19.72 5.75 0.90
N GLN A 499 19.29 4.54 1.28
CA GLN A 499 19.78 3.81 2.47
C GLN A 499 19.64 4.66 3.74
N THR A 500 18.50 5.38 3.87
CA THR A 500 18.19 6.31 4.97
C THR A 500 16.76 6.12 5.48
N THR A 501 16.41 6.86 6.54
CA THR A 501 15.03 6.99 7.02
C THR A 501 14.20 7.77 6.00
N SER A 502 12.88 7.47 5.92
CA SER A 502 11.97 8.11 4.97
C SER A 502 11.37 9.39 5.54
N GLY A 503 11.42 10.47 4.76
CA GLY A 503 10.79 11.74 5.14
C GLY A 503 11.31 12.24 6.48
N ILE A 504 10.38 12.61 7.35
CA ILE A 504 10.65 13.02 8.74
C ILE A 504 10.45 11.86 9.75
N GLU A 505 10.20 10.63 9.27
CA GLU A 505 9.93 9.49 10.15
C GLU A 505 11.20 9.04 10.89
N PRO A 506 11.10 8.61 12.16
CA PRO A 506 12.24 8.02 12.88
C PRO A 506 12.57 6.62 12.37
N LYS A 507 13.75 6.10 12.69
CA LYS A 507 14.06 4.69 12.50
C LYS A 507 13.59 3.88 13.72
N TYR A 508 12.42 3.29 13.59
CA TYR A 508 11.80 2.51 14.67
C TYR A 508 12.63 1.29 15.10
N ILE A 509 13.25 0.60 14.15
CA ILE A 509 14.05 -0.61 14.39
C ILE A 509 15.32 -0.52 13.54
N PRO A 510 16.47 -0.19 14.15
CA PRO A 510 17.73 -0.08 13.42
C PRO A 510 18.39 -1.44 13.10
N VAL A 511 17.97 -2.51 13.77
CA VAL A 511 18.49 -3.88 13.56
C VAL A 511 17.32 -4.86 13.55
N TYR A 512 17.18 -5.67 12.51
CA TYR A 512 16.12 -6.68 12.42
C TYR A 512 16.61 -7.98 11.81
N LYS A 513 15.92 -9.07 12.13
CA LYS A 513 16.22 -10.39 11.59
C LYS A 513 15.37 -10.66 10.35
N HIS A 514 16.02 -11.09 9.29
CA HIS A 514 15.37 -11.51 8.06
C HIS A 514 15.54 -13.02 7.86
N HIS A 515 14.47 -13.70 7.47
CA HIS A 515 14.47 -15.13 7.20
C HIS A 515 14.32 -15.38 5.71
N ASP A 516 15.40 -15.78 5.04
CA ASP A 516 15.36 -16.21 3.65
C ASP A 516 14.97 -17.69 3.55
N LYS A 517 13.99 -18.00 2.70
CA LYS A 517 13.65 -19.37 2.35
C LYS A 517 14.75 -19.92 1.45
N ILE A 518 15.46 -20.96 1.90
CA ILE A 518 16.49 -21.59 1.06
C ILE A 518 15.79 -22.32 -0.08
N ASN A 519 15.86 -21.76 -1.29
CA ASN A 519 15.52 -22.49 -2.50
C ASN A 519 16.59 -23.54 -2.77
N SER A 520 16.23 -24.82 -2.71
CA SER A 520 17.09 -25.99 -2.91
C SER A 520 17.71 -26.12 -4.31
N TYR A 521 17.66 -25.09 -5.15
CA TYR A 521 18.18 -25.11 -6.52
C TYR A 521 19.60 -24.57 -6.70
N ASN A 522 20.22 -23.95 -5.69
CA ASN A 522 21.64 -23.53 -5.78
C ASN A 522 22.58 -24.53 -5.09
N LYS A 523 23.01 -25.53 -5.85
CA LYS A 523 23.96 -26.60 -5.44
C LYS A 523 25.43 -26.17 -5.32
N ASN A 524 25.76 -24.90 -5.28
CA ASN A 524 27.14 -24.41 -5.24
C ASN A 524 27.43 -23.49 -4.05
N THR A 525 27.21 -23.97 -2.84
CA THR A 525 27.88 -23.41 -1.66
C THR A 525 28.22 -24.54 -0.69
N ASN A 526 29.52 -24.74 -0.47
CA ASN A 526 30.05 -25.65 0.52
C ASN A 526 29.50 -25.33 1.92
N ALA A 527 28.53 -26.08 2.35
CA ALA A 527 28.07 -26.10 3.73
C ALA A 527 28.46 -27.44 4.34
N ASN A 528 29.58 -27.46 5.05
CA ASN A 528 29.87 -28.49 6.02
C ASN A 528 28.92 -28.32 7.20
N THR A 529 27.85 -29.13 7.24
CA THR A 529 27.09 -29.35 8.48
C THR A 529 26.45 -30.73 8.45
N ASP A 530 26.93 -31.59 9.32
CA ASP A 530 26.44 -32.96 9.62
C ASP A 530 25.10 -32.96 10.42
N LEU A 531 24.24 -31.94 10.24
CA LEU A 531 22.94 -31.78 10.94
C LEU A 531 21.77 -31.51 10.00
N ALA A 532 21.87 -31.88 8.73
CA ALA A 532 20.88 -31.56 7.69
C ALA A 532 19.85 -32.70 7.44
N TYR A 533 19.50 -33.56 8.39
CA TYR A 533 18.60 -34.68 8.17
C TYR A 533 17.27 -34.64 8.96
N GLU A 534 16.92 -33.58 9.65
CA GLU A 534 15.57 -33.45 10.22
C GLU A 534 15.06 -32.02 10.11
N LEU A 535 14.01 -31.86 9.29
CA LEU A 535 13.15 -30.69 9.08
C LEU A 535 13.37 -29.95 7.73
N ASP A 536 12.41 -30.19 6.85
CA ASP A 536 12.25 -29.66 5.49
C ASP A 536 11.86 -28.15 5.43
N ASN A 537 12.31 -27.35 6.38
CA ASN A 537 12.13 -25.89 6.45
C ASN A 537 13.41 -25.21 6.93
N SER A 538 14.48 -25.30 6.14
CA SER A 538 15.69 -24.54 6.43
C SER A 538 15.53 -23.09 5.98
N PHE A 539 15.30 -22.19 6.95
CA PHE A 539 15.43 -20.75 6.76
C PHE A 539 16.86 -20.32 7.12
N ARG A 540 17.44 -19.45 6.31
CA ARG A 540 18.66 -18.73 6.70
C ARG A 540 18.25 -17.46 7.42
N GLU A 541 18.63 -17.34 8.68
CA GLU A 541 18.46 -16.12 9.47
C GLU A 541 19.61 -15.15 9.19
N HIS A 542 19.30 -13.95 8.68
CA HIS A 542 20.26 -12.87 8.51
C HIS A 542 19.88 -11.69 9.39
N ILE A 543 20.87 -11.13 10.08
CA ILE A 543 20.69 -9.86 10.79
C ILE A 543 20.95 -8.73 9.81
N ILE A 544 19.96 -7.89 9.60
CA ILE A 544 20.05 -6.71 8.74
C ILE A 544 20.15 -5.47 9.63
N TYR A 545 21.21 -4.73 9.40
CA TYR A 545 21.45 -3.45 10.07
C TYR A 545 21.03 -2.30 9.15
N HIS A 546 20.41 -1.26 9.73
CA HIS A 546 20.21 -0.01 9.00
C HIS A 546 21.57 0.60 8.60
N SER A 547 21.69 1.08 7.37
CA SER A 547 22.98 1.54 6.80
C SER A 547 23.65 2.62 7.68
N LYS A 548 22.90 3.60 8.21
CA LYS A 548 23.49 4.66 9.04
C LYS A 548 23.79 4.18 10.47
N PHE A 549 23.12 3.14 10.95
CA PHE A 549 23.50 2.46 12.18
C PHE A 549 24.86 1.74 12.04
N LEU A 550 25.12 1.10 10.88
CA LEU A 550 26.46 0.55 10.58
C LEU A 550 27.54 1.64 10.55
N THR A 551 27.19 2.83 10.03
CA THR A 551 28.12 3.97 10.04
C THR A 551 28.40 4.41 11.48
N TRP A 552 27.38 4.49 12.32
CA TRP A 552 27.55 4.77 13.77
C TRP A 552 28.45 3.75 14.45
N MET A 553 28.25 2.45 14.19
CA MET A 553 29.10 1.38 14.74
C MET A 553 30.56 1.60 14.36
N LYS A 554 30.85 1.84 13.07
CA LYS A 554 32.22 2.05 12.57
C LYS A 554 32.89 3.28 13.21
N VAL A 555 32.19 4.41 13.31
CA VAL A 555 32.70 5.66 13.92
C VAL A 555 33.01 5.45 15.39
N ASN A 556 32.25 4.61 16.10
CA ASN A 556 32.45 4.32 17.53
C ASN A 556 33.33 3.07 17.79
N GLY A 557 34.06 2.58 16.79
CA GLY A 557 35.00 1.45 16.93
C GLY A 557 34.34 0.10 17.20
N ILE A 558 33.06 -0.05 16.82
CA ILE A 558 32.30 -1.29 16.96
C ILE A 558 32.36 -2.03 15.63
N GLU A 559 32.77 -3.29 15.64
CA GLU A 559 32.98 -4.10 14.43
C GLU A 559 31.64 -4.63 13.88
N PRO A 560 31.19 -4.18 12.68
CA PRO A 560 29.88 -4.60 12.13
C PRO A 560 29.82 -6.07 11.71
N THR A 561 30.96 -6.69 11.41
CA THR A 561 31.07 -8.08 10.89
C THR A 561 31.06 -9.14 12.01
N LYS A 562 31.21 -8.73 13.27
CA LYS A 562 31.11 -9.61 14.44
C LYS A 562 29.69 -10.16 14.54
N LYS A 563 29.55 -11.45 14.85
CA LYS A 563 28.27 -12.04 15.22
C LYS A 563 27.92 -11.62 16.66
N TYR A 564 26.86 -10.83 16.79
CA TYR A 564 26.36 -10.39 18.09
C TYR A 564 25.22 -11.28 18.56
N SER A 565 25.18 -11.59 19.87
CA SER A 565 23.99 -12.18 20.50
C SER A 565 22.85 -11.16 20.55
N GLN A 566 21.62 -11.65 20.83
CA GLN A 566 20.47 -10.74 20.95
C GLN A 566 20.67 -9.71 22.06
N GLU A 567 21.21 -10.11 23.20
CA GLU A 567 21.51 -9.22 24.33
C GLU A 567 22.54 -8.13 23.97
N GLU A 568 23.57 -8.52 23.20
CA GLU A 568 24.58 -7.58 22.71
C GLU A 568 23.97 -6.58 21.70
N ILE A 569 23.05 -7.03 20.82
CA ILE A 569 22.32 -6.16 19.89
C ILE A 569 21.44 -5.17 20.64
N ASP A 570 20.70 -5.64 21.64
CA ASP A 570 19.84 -4.79 22.47
C ASP A 570 20.65 -3.72 23.22
N ASP A 571 21.84 -4.10 23.72
CA ASP A 571 22.76 -3.17 24.36
C ASP A 571 23.35 -2.16 23.37
N LEU A 572 23.70 -2.58 22.16
CA LEU A 572 24.16 -1.70 21.10
C LEU A 572 23.08 -0.67 20.72
N ILE A 573 21.82 -1.10 20.59
CA ILE A 573 20.71 -0.20 20.30
C ILE A 573 20.53 0.79 21.44
N LYS A 574 20.56 0.33 22.70
CA LYS A 574 20.42 1.20 23.90
C LYS A 574 21.51 2.30 23.97
N ARG A 575 22.72 2.00 23.53
CA ARG A 575 23.84 2.95 23.50
C ARG A 575 23.86 3.83 22.25
N SER A 576 23.07 3.51 21.25
CA SER A 576 23.03 4.24 19.99
C SER A 576 22.11 5.46 20.06
N PRO A 577 22.31 6.46 19.18
CA PRO A 577 21.39 7.60 19.06
C PRO A 577 20.02 7.22 18.48
N TYR A 578 19.82 5.98 18.06
CA TYR A 578 18.53 5.44 17.60
C TYR A 578 17.66 4.90 18.75
N TYR A 579 18.15 4.89 19.98
CA TYR A 579 17.38 4.47 21.15
C TYR A 579 16.30 5.49 21.51
N MET A 580 15.17 5.05 22.00
CA MET A 580 14.03 5.85 22.52
C MET A 580 13.04 6.46 21.51
N THR A 581 13.01 5.98 20.29
CA THR A 581 12.11 6.57 19.27
C THR A 581 10.64 6.12 19.31
N THR A 582 10.21 5.19 20.22
CA THR A 582 8.87 4.60 20.05
C THR A 582 8.18 3.97 21.25
N ALA A 583 8.68 4.10 22.45
CA ALA A 583 8.25 3.18 23.52
C ALA A 583 6.96 3.59 24.27
N ASN A 584 6.55 4.87 24.26
CA ASN A 584 5.44 5.34 25.08
C ASN A 584 4.61 6.48 24.45
N TYR A 585 3.49 6.80 25.08
CA TYR A 585 2.59 7.90 24.67
C TYR A 585 3.32 9.25 24.53
N GLU A 586 4.23 9.59 25.44
CA GLU A 586 4.96 10.87 25.43
C GLU A 586 5.81 11.03 24.17
N SER A 587 6.51 9.96 23.76
CA SER A 587 7.28 9.97 22.51
C SER A 587 6.37 10.16 21.28
N LEU A 588 5.19 9.55 21.26
CA LEU A 588 4.22 9.68 20.17
C LEU A 588 3.62 11.08 20.13
N SER A 589 3.29 11.66 21.27
CA SER A 589 2.85 13.05 21.41
C SER A 589 3.90 14.01 20.84
N MET A 590 5.18 13.82 21.16
CA MET A 590 6.26 14.66 20.65
C MET A 590 6.46 14.54 19.12
N ILE A 591 6.22 13.36 18.53
CA ILE A 591 6.21 13.20 17.06
C ILE A 591 5.10 14.06 16.43
N ILE A 592 3.92 14.08 17.04
CA ILE A 592 2.80 14.93 16.60
C ILE A 592 3.15 16.42 16.71
N HIS A 593 3.74 16.83 17.82
CA HIS A 593 4.21 18.21 18.02
C HIS A 593 5.26 18.60 16.99
N MET A 594 6.20 17.71 16.66
CA MET A 594 7.18 17.91 15.59
C MET A 594 6.48 18.08 14.22
N GLN A 595 5.55 17.18 13.85
CA GLN A 595 4.78 17.29 12.63
C GLN A 595 4.06 18.64 12.55
N GLY A 596 3.33 19.04 13.58
CA GLY A 596 2.61 20.30 13.61
C GLY A 596 3.54 21.52 13.52
N ALA A 597 4.74 21.44 14.09
CA ALA A 597 5.75 22.49 14.02
C ALA A 597 6.35 22.62 12.59
N ILE A 598 6.62 21.50 11.92
CA ILE A 598 7.12 21.44 10.54
C ILE A 598 6.04 21.93 9.56
N GLU A 599 4.78 21.56 9.76
CA GLU A 599 3.68 21.95 8.85
C GLU A 599 3.49 23.47 8.80
N LYS A 600 3.88 24.22 9.82
CA LYS A 600 3.93 25.69 9.77
C LYS A 600 4.92 26.23 8.73
N TRP A 601 5.94 25.44 8.36
CA TRP A 601 6.96 25.79 7.38
C TRP A 601 6.79 25.04 6.05
N THR A 602 5.65 24.37 5.84
CA THR A 602 5.33 23.62 4.63
C THR A 602 3.96 24.10 4.10
N ASP A 603 3.96 24.70 2.92
CA ASP A 603 2.74 25.33 2.35
C ASP A 603 1.70 24.29 1.91
N GLN A 604 2.08 23.05 1.56
CA GLN A 604 1.15 21.99 1.19
C GLN A 604 0.93 21.03 2.37
N SER A 605 1.60 19.90 2.42
CA SER A 605 1.39 18.90 3.46
C SER A 605 2.67 18.18 3.89
N VAL A 606 2.60 17.56 5.06
CA VAL A 606 3.62 16.66 5.60
C VAL A 606 2.99 15.28 5.79
N SER A 607 3.52 14.28 5.10
CA SER A 607 3.06 12.89 5.22
C SER A 607 3.89 12.14 6.25
N VAL A 608 3.26 11.76 7.35
CA VAL A 608 3.86 10.95 8.43
C VAL A 608 2.94 9.81 8.78
N THR A 609 3.53 8.65 9.05
CA THR A 609 2.84 7.50 9.63
C THR A 609 3.43 7.22 11.02
N ILE A 610 2.61 7.33 12.04
CA ILE A 610 3.00 7.07 13.42
C ILE A 610 2.68 5.62 13.75
N ASN A 611 3.71 4.81 13.94
CA ASN A 611 3.56 3.41 14.34
C ASN A 611 3.54 3.32 15.86
N THR A 612 2.50 2.72 16.41
CA THR A 612 2.32 2.61 17.87
C THR A 612 2.61 1.20 18.37
N PRO A 613 3.13 1.05 19.60
CA PRO A 613 3.19 -0.24 20.27
C PRO A 613 1.79 -0.84 20.43
N SER A 614 1.71 -2.17 20.44
CA SER A 614 0.42 -2.87 20.65
C SER A 614 -0.18 -2.71 22.04
N SER A 615 0.53 -2.08 22.97
CA SER A 615 0.12 -1.84 24.36
C SER A 615 -0.61 -0.51 24.59
N ILE A 616 -0.70 0.36 23.58
CA ILE A 616 -1.43 1.63 23.68
C ILE A 616 -2.94 1.37 23.73
N ASP A 617 -3.63 2.05 24.64
CA ASP A 617 -5.08 2.01 24.78
C ASP A 617 -5.79 3.00 23.81
N GLU A 618 -7.09 2.78 23.57
CA GLU A 618 -7.89 3.59 22.66
C GLU A 618 -8.06 5.04 23.11
N ASP A 619 -8.09 5.28 24.44
CA ASP A 619 -8.18 6.64 25.00
C ASP A 619 -6.92 7.45 24.68
N SER A 620 -5.75 6.83 24.78
CA SER A 620 -4.48 7.44 24.38
C SER A 620 -4.45 7.77 22.88
N ILE A 621 -4.96 6.89 22.02
CA ILE A 621 -5.09 7.15 20.59
C ILE A 621 -6.00 8.37 20.35
N SER A 622 -7.15 8.43 21.02
CA SER A 622 -8.07 9.58 20.91
C SER A 622 -7.39 10.88 21.30
N LYS A 623 -6.63 10.90 22.42
CA LYS A 623 -5.86 12.08 22.86
C LYS A 623 -4.83 12.52 21.82
N LEU A 624 -4.11 11.58 21.19
CA LEU A 624 -3.11 11.88 20.15
C LEU A 624 -3.77 12.55 18.93
N TYR A 625 -4.96 12.11 18.50
CA TYR A 625 -5.68 12.78 17.40
C TYR A 625 -6.16 14.20 17.78
N PHE A 626 -6.60 14.41 19.04
CA PHE A 626 -6.93 15.76 19.52
C PHE A 626 -5.68 16.66 19.57
N GLU A 627 -4.55 16.14 20.01
CA GLU A 627 -3.28 16.87 19.98
C GLU A 627 -2.89 17.23 18.54
N ALA A 628 -2.97 16.31 17.60
CA ALA A 628 -2.67 16.54 16.19
C ALA A 628 -3.52 17.70 15.63
N TRP A 629 -4.83 17.70 15.90
CA TRP A 629 -5.69 18.79 15.50
C TRP A 629 -5.29 20.13 16.12
N ARG A 630 -5.04 20.16 17.45
CA ARG A 630 -4.66 21.38 18.19
C ARG A 630 -3.29 21.93 17.80
N CYS A 631 -2.32 21.06 17.49
CA CYS A 631 -1.00 21.45 17.01
C CYS A 631 -1.02 22.02 15.59
N GLY A 632 -2.14 21.93 14.89
CA GLY A 632 -2.32 22.42 13.52
C GLY A 632 -1.85 21.42 12.47
N CYS A 633 -1.74 20.13 12.80
CA CYS A 633 -1.49 19.09 11.81
C CYS A 633 -2.61 19.10 10.75
N LYS A 634 -2.24 18.95 9.48
CA LYS A 634 -3.17 18.89 8.35
C LYS A 634 -3.83 17.52 8.19
N GLY A 635 -3.17 16.48 8.68
CA GLY A 635 -3.68 15.12 8.73
C GLY A 635 -2.84 14.26 9.66
N CYS A 636 -3.40 13.14 10.10
CA CYS A 636 -2.72 12.22 10.98
C CYS A 636 -3.01 10.77 10.58
N SER A 637 -1.98 9.92 10.60
CA SER A 637 -2.11 8.47 10.43
C SER A 637 -1.41 7.78 11.58
N ILE A 638 -2.19 7.24 12.51
CA ILE A 638 -1.70 6.46 13.65
C ILE A 638 -2.10 5.01 13.42
N ILE A 639 -1.12 4.12 13.35
CA ILE A 639 -1.33 2.73 12.95
C ILE A 639 -0.80 1.79 14.03
N SER A 640 -1.61 0.78 14.39
CA SER A 640 -1.15 -0.30 15.27
C SER A 640 -0.10 -1.16 14.58
N HIS A 641 0.95 -1.51 15.30
CA HIS A 641 2.03 -2.38 14.82
C HIS A 641 1.54 -3.73 14.27
N LYS A 642 0.39 -4.22 14.74
CA LYS A 642 -0.25 -5.46 14.25
C LYS A 642 -0.84 -5.34 12.83
N GLY A 643 -1.10 -4.13 12.34
CA GLY A 643 -1.81 -3.91 11.07
C GLY A 643 -0.95 -3.97 9.81
N LEU A 644 0.31 -3.54 9.88
CA LEU A 644 1.16 -3.33 8.69
C LEU A 644 2.26 -4.40 8.49
N PHE A 645 2.64 -5.12 9.55
CA PHE A 645 3.78 -6.04 9.54
C PHE A 645 3.41 -7.52 9.70
N ALA A 646 2.13 -7.87 9.60
CA ALA A 646 1.70 -9.28 9.59
C ALA A 646 2.28 -10.07 8.40
N ASP A 647 2.63 -9.38 7.31
CA ASP A 647 3.23 -9.99 6.12
C ASP A 647 4.77 -9.94 6.09
N MET A 648 5.41 -9.11 6.93
CA MET A 648 6.84 -9.20 7.20
C MET A 648 7.01 -9.91 8.55
N LYS A 649 7.41 -11.17 8.56
CA LYS A 649 7.85 -11.91 9.76
C LYS A 649 9.10 -11.25 10.36
N THR A 650 8.96 -10.02 10.82
CA THR A 650 10.00 -9.29 11.53
C THR A 650 9.79 -9.56 13.01
N TYR A 651 10.62 -10.42 13.58
CA TYR A 651 10.65 -10.59 15.03
C TYR A 651 11.18 -9.30 15.64
N LEU A 652 10.28 -8.56 16.28
CA LEU A 652 10.66 -7.46 17.15
C LEU A 652 11.52 -7.98 18.29
N LEU A 653 12.60 -7.29 18.57
CA LEU A 653 13.39 -7.50 19.79
C LEU A 653 12.45 -7.31 20.99
N LYS A 654 12.37 -8.33 21.85
CA LYS A 654 11.44 -8.37 23.00
C LYS A 654 11.84 -7.31 24.03
N ASP A 655 10.87 -6.51 24.47
CA ASP A 655 10.99 -5.74 25.71
C ASP A 655 11.23 -6.69 26.91
N ASN A 656 12.32 -6.46 27.64
CA ASN A 656 12.81 -7.35 28.69
C ASN A 656 12.06 -7.26 30.04
N ASP A 657 10.86 -6.66 30.07
CA ASP A 657 10.15 -6.45 31.37
C ASP A 657 8.89 -7.29 31.53
N ASN A 658 8.86 -8.55 31.11
CA ASN A 658 7.91 -9.53 31.70
C ASN A 658 8.13 -10.96 31.19
N LYS A 659 8.96 -11.72 31.87
CA LYS A 659 9.10 -13.19 31.63
C LYS A 659 7.78 -13.98 31.81
N ASP A 660 6.79 -13.43 32.47
CA ASP A 660 5.49 -14.07 32.70
C ASP A 660 4.46 -13.78 31.60
N ASN A 661 4.60 -12.67 30.85
CA ASN A 661 3.75 -12.36 29.70
C ASN A 661 4.16 -13.10 28.41
N VAL A 662 5.41 -13.55 28.29
CA VAL A 662 5.90 -14.30 27.13
C VAL A 662 5.20 -15.68 27.02
N LYS A 663 5.00 -16.37 28.14
CA LYS A 663 4.22 -17.63 28.15
C LYS A 663 2.72 -17.42 27.87
N ARG A 664 2.17 -16.23 28.16
CA ARG A 664 0.79 -15.86 27.80
C ARG A 664 0.68 -15.43 26.34
N VAL A 665 1.67 -14.74 25.79
CA VAL A 665 1.70 -14.32 24.38
C VAL A 665 1.92 -15.53 23.47
N ASP A 666 2.85 -16.44 23.78
CA ASP A 666 3.01 -17.68 23.01
C ASP A 666 1.76 -18.61 23.14
N LYS A 667 1.10 -18.61 24.29
CA LYS A 667 -0.20 -19.29 24.45
C LYS A 667 -1.35 -18.56 23.75
N GLN A 668 -1.32 -17.22 23.69
CA GLN A 668 -2.31 -16.45 22.93
C GLN A 668 -2.03 -16.49 21.41
N ILE A 669 -0.79 -16.55 20.97
CA ILE A 669 -0.45 -16.73 19.55
C ILE A 669 -0.88 -18.13 19.11
N ASN A 670 -0.63 -19.17 19.90
CA ASN A 670 -1.13 -20.52 19.62
C ASN A 670 -2.66 -20.65 19.77
N LEU A 671 -3.30 -19.85 20.66
CA LEU A 671 -4.76 -19.75 20.76
C LEU A 671 -5.38 -18.90 19.63
N TYR A 672 -4.61 -17.98 19.04
CA TYR A 672 -5.04 -17.20 17.86
C TYR A 672 -4.84 -17.95 16.54
N GLU A 673 -3.89 -18.88 16.46
CA GLU A 673 -3.79 -19.82 15.33
C GLU A 673 -4.92 -20.86 15.32
N GLU A 674 -5.52 -21.14 16.48
CA GLU A 674 -6.66 -22.07 16.59
C GLU A 674 -8.05 -21.44 16.40
N ASN A 675 -8.22 -20.10 16.35
CA ASN A 675 -9.56 -19.48 16.43
C ASN A 675 -9.85 -18.31 15.47
N HIS A 676 -9.05 -18.06 14.46
CA HIS A 676 -9.42 -17.09 13.43
C HIS A 676 -9.55 -17.75 12.06
N ASP A 677 -10.71 -17.52 11.42
CA ASP A 677 -10.89 -17.63 9.98
C ASP A 677 -9.72 -16.88 9.29
N MET A 678 -8.68 -17.64 8.93
CA MET A 678 -7.55 -17.12 8.17
C MET A 678 -8.10 -16.58 6.85
N PRO A 679 -7.87 -15.31 6.49
CA PRO A 679 -8.17 -14.86 5.15
C PRO A 679 -7.35 -15.70 4.18
N PHE A 680 -7.97 -16.09 3.06
CA PHE A 680 -7.39 -16.79 1.94
C PHE A 680 -5.93 -16.36 1.70
N GLN A 681 -4.97 -17.10 2.25
CA GLN A 681 -3.62 -17.06 1.74
C GLN A 681 -3.64 -17.81 0.41
N ARG A 682 -3.60 -17.11 -0.71
CA ARG A 682 -3.23 -17.73 -1.96
C ARG A 682 -1.87 -18.36 -1.73
N PRO A 683 -1.70 -19.69 -1.87
CA PRO A 683 -0.36 -20.22 -2.02
C PRO A 683 0.23 -19.53 -3.26
N GLU A 684 1.34 -18.86 -3.11
CA GLU A 684 2.04 -18.19 -4.22
C GLU A 684 2.38 -19.17 -5.35
N VAL A 685 2.40 -20.45 -5.05
CA VAL A 685 2.58 -21.54 -6.01
C VAL A 685 1.60 -22.68 -5.66
N VAL A 686 0.74 -23.05 -6.60
CA VAL A 686 -0.04 -24.30 -6.51
C VAL A 686 0.95 -25.46 -6.47
N GLU A 687 0.94 -26.25 -5.40
CA GLU A 687 1.80 -27.43 -5.30
C GLU A 687 1.61 -28.31 -6.54
N HIS A 688 2.71 -28.60 -7.25
CA HIS A 688 2.64 -29.46 -8.44
C HIS A 688 2.14 -30.84 -8.05
N ARG A 689 1.11 -31.33 -8.74
CA ARG A 689 0.56 -32.65 -8.53
C ARG A 689 1.63 -33.71 -8.86
N PRO A 690 2.04 -34.56 -7.90
CA PRO A 690 2.89 -35.69 -8.17
C PRO A 690 2.24 -36.69 -9.15
N LYS A 691 3.03 -37.50 -9.81
CA LYS A 691 2.50 -38.57 -10.69
C LYS A 691 1.57 -39.51 -9.95
N GLU A 692 1.89 -39.83 -8.70
CA GLU A 692 1.12 -40.69 -7.80
C GLU A 692 0.67 -39.92 -6.57
N LEU A 693 -0.58 -40.13 -6.14
CA LEU A 693 -1.12 -39.63 -4.88
C LEU A 693 -1.69 -40.80 -4.08
N ASP A 694 -1.43 -40.80 -2.77
CA ASP A 694 -2.13 -41.71 -1.86
C ASP A 694 -3.63 -41.42 -1.92
N CYS A 695 -4.44 -42.46 -1.82
CA CYS A 695 -5.86 -42.32 -2.01
C CYS A 695 -6.66 -43.09 -0.96
N ASP A 696 -7.65 -42.40 -0.39
CA ASP A 696 -8.68 -43.01 0.42
C ASP A 696 -9.94 -43.32 -0.41
N VAL A 697 -10.55 -44.47 -0.18
CA VAL A 697 -11.75 -44.93 -0.88
C VAL A 697 -12.96 -44.89 0.05
N VAL A 698 -13.96 -44.07 -0.26
CA VAL A 698 -15.19 -43.91 0.51
C VAL A 698 -16.38 -44.31 -0.32
N ARG A 699 -17.21 -45.22 0.21
CA ARG A 699 -18.43 -45.72 -0.44
C ARG A 699 -19.65 -45.00 0.11
N PHE A 700 -20.58 -44.69 -0.79
CA PHE A 700 -21.84 -44.04 -0.46
C PHE A 700 -22.98 -44.50 -1.38
N GLN A 701 -24.20 -44.06 -1.11
CA GLN A 701 -25.35 -44.27 -2.00
C GLN A 701 -25.75 -42.93 -2.64
N ASN A 702 -26.08 -42.96 -3.93
CA ASN A 702 -26.72 -41.88 -4.66
C ASN A 702 -27.96 -42.45 -5.36
N ASN A 703 -29.17 -42.03 -4.96
CA ASN A 703 -30.43 -42.43 -5.52
C ASN A 703 -30.61 -43.97 -5.61
N LYS A 704 -30.30 -44.76 -4.61
CA LYS A 704 -30.31 -46.26 -4.52
C LYS A 704 -29.14 -46.94 -5.23
N GLU A 705 -28.33 -46.25 -6.02
CA GLU A 705 -27.13 -46.78 -6.62
C GLU A 705 -25.96 -46.78 -5.67
N LYS A 706 -25.04 -47.72 -5.81
CA LYS A 706 -23.79 -47.77 -5.05
C LYS A 706 -22.73 -46.91 -5.75
N TRP A 707 -22.19 -45.97 -5.06
CA TRP A 707 -21.16 -45.06 -5.52
C TRP A 707 -19.87 -45.14 -4.70
N VAL A 708 -18.78 -44.71 -5.30
CA VAL A 708 -17.47 -44.63 -4.66
C VAL A 708 -16.82 -43.26 -4.92
N ALA A 709 -16.19 -42.71 -3.89
CA ALA A 709 -15.34 -41.56 -3.95
C ALA A 709 -13.88 -41.96 -3.73
N PHE A 710 -12.99 -41.50 -4.56
CA PHE A 710 -11.54 -41.58 -4.44
C PHE A 710 -11.01 -40.22 -4.03
N VAL A 711 -10.46 -40.08 -2.80
CA VAL A 711 -9.89 -38.84 -2.29
C VAL A 711 -8.38 -38.96 -2.36
N GLY A 712 -7.77 -38.27 -3.32
CA GLY A 712 -6.32 -38.19 -3.47
C GLY A 712 -5.72 -37.24 -2.45
N LEU A 713 -4.68 -37.67 -1.75
CA LEU A 713 -4.05 -36.96 -0.64
C LEU A 713 -2.64 -36.51 -1.05
N LEU A 714 -2.33 -35.23 -0.77
CA LEU A 714 -0.98 -34.69 -0.84
C LEU A 714 -0.56 -34.28 0.57
N ASN A 715 0.50 -34.87 1.10
CA ASN A 715 0.96 -34.66 2.48
C ASN A 715 -0.15 -34.87 3.53
N GLY A 716 -1.02 -35.87 3.30
CA GLY A 716 -2.12 -36.20 4.21
C GLY A 716 -3.36 -35.30 4.09
N TYR A 717 -3.33 -34.26 3.25
CA TYR A 717 -4.44 -33.34 3.02
C TYR A 717 -5.16 -33.66 1.69
N PRO A 718 -6.52 -33.56 1.62
CA PRO A 718 -7.27 -33.77 0.37
C PRO A 718 -6.82 -32.80 -0.72
N TYR A 719 -6.36 -33.34 -1.83
CA TYR A 719 -5.86 -32.60 -2.99
C TYR A 719 -6.78 -32.70 -4.20
N GLU A 720 -7.40 -33.87 -4.38
CA GLU A 720 -8.36 -34.11 -5.43
C GLU A 720 -9.39 -35.17 -5.00
N ILE A 721 -10.54 -35.13 -5.64
CA ILE A 721 -11.64 -36.12 -5.44
C ILE A 721 -12.16 -36.54 -6.79
N PHE A 722 -12.46 -37.86 -6.94
CA PHE A 722 -13.15 -38.43 -8.07
C PHE A 722 -14.29 -39.30 -7.59
N THR A 723 -15.45 -39.28 -8.27
CA THR A 723 -16.65 -40.02 -7.87
C THR A 723 -17.26 -40.73 -9.04
N GLY A 724 -17.70 -41.94 -8.82
CA GLY A 724 -18.35 -42.72 -9.87
C GLY A 724 -19.19 -43.89 -9.34
N LEU A 725 -19.93 -44.51 -10.23
CA LEU A 725 -20.78 -45.67 -9.96
C LEU A 725 -19.93 -46.91 -9.62
N GLN A 726 -20.29 -47.62 -8.59
CA GLN A 726 -19.68 -48.91 -8.23
C GLN A 726 -20.56 -50.01 -8.80
N ASP A 727 -20.27 -50.39 -10.01
CA ASP A 727 -20.99 -51.43 -10.75
C ASP A 727 -20.04 -52.23 -11.64
N ASP A 728 -20.35 -53.49 -11.92
CA ASP A 728 -19.48 -54.40 -12.65
C ASP A 728 -19.62 -54.21 -14.19
N GLU A 729 -20.74 -53.64 -14.67
CA GLU A 729 -21.03 -53.45 -16.11
C GLU A 729 -20.89 -51.96 -16.53
N GLU A 730 -21.41 -51.02 -15.73
CA GLU A 730 -21.51 -49.61 -16.10
C GLU A 730 -20.58 -48.68 -15.25
N GLY A 731 -19.77 -49.26 -14.36
CA GLY A 731 -18.97 -48.50 -13.38
C GLY A 731 -17.61 -49.10 -13.09
N ILE A 732 -17.25 -49.10 -11.81
CA ILE A 732 -15.99 -49.66 -11.32
C ILE A 732 -16.26 -50.82 -10.38
N ALA A 733 -15.79 -52.02 -10.77
CA ALA A 733 -15.77 -53.20 -9.90
C ALA A 733 -14.66 -53.09 -8.86
N LEU A 734 -15.02 -52.84 -7.58
CA LEU A 734 -14.05 -52.69 -6.51
C LEU A 734 -14.38 -53.56 -5.31
N PRO A 735 -13.48 -54.45 -4.85
CA PRO A 735 -13.73 -55.30 -3.68
C PRO A 735 -14.03 -54.45 -2.43
N LYS A 736 -15.00 -54.88 -1.61
CA LYS A 736 -15.42 -54.17 -0.38
C LYS A 736 -14.27 -53.94 0.60
N SER A 737 -13.24 -54.78 0.58
CA SER A 737 -12.07 -54.68 1.48
C SER A 737 -11.08 -53.54 1.10
N VAL A 738 -11.19 -52.95 -0.11
CA VAL A 738 -10.30 -51.90 -0.56
C VAL A 738 -10.78 -50.56 -0.01
N THR A 739 -10.06 -49.99 0.93
CA THR A 739 -10.33 -48.70 1.55
C THR A 739 -9.23 -47.64 1.28
N LYS A 740 -8.10 -48.08 0.74
CA LYS A 740 -6.95 -47.26 0.39
C LYS A 740 -6.29 -47.72 -0.91
N GLY A 741 -5.57 -46.84 -1.57
CA GLY A 741 -4.80 -47.13 -2.76
C GLY A 741 -4.01 -45.89 -3.23
N LYS A 742 -3.70 -45.81 -4.51
CA LYS A 742 -3.03 -44.70 -5.15
C LYS A 742 -3.74 -44.26 -6.42
N ILE A 743 -3.81 -42.93 -6.63
CA ILE A 743 -4.26 -42.37 -7.91
C ILE A 743 -3.03 -42.02 -8.74
N ILE A 744 -2.92 -42.61 -9.92
CA ILE A 744 -1.81 -42.44 -10.85
C ILE A 744 -2.27 -41.59 -12.03
N LYS A 745 -1.63 -40.47 -12.27
CA LYS A 745 -1.86 -39.62 -13.46
C LYS A 745 -0.95 -40.08 -14.58
N GLN A 746 -1.52 -40.51 -15.70
CA GLN A 746 -0.84 -40.82 -16.94
C GLN A 746 -1.00 -39.65 -17.92
N THR A 747 0.04 -39.34 -18.68
CA THR A 747 -0.05 -38.38 -19.80
C THR A 747 0.12 -39.18 -21.11
N GLU A 748 -0.88 -39.15 -21.96
CA GLU A 748 -0.85 -39.80 -23.26
C GLU A 748 -0.06 -39.00 -24.28
N GLU A 749 0.31 -39.63 -25.42
CA GLU A 749 1.10 -38.98 -26.49
C GLU A 749 0.40 -37.76 -27.10
N ASN A 750 -0.95 -37.73 -27.05
CA ASN A 750 -1.77 -36.60 -27.50
C ASN A 750 -1.87 -35.43 -26.50
N GLY A 751 -1.18 -35.53 -25.34
CA GLY A 751 -1.24 -34.54 -24.28
C GLY A 751 -2.45 -34.65 -23.33
N GLN A 752 -3.35 -35.59 -23.56
CA GLN A 752 -4.46 -35.84 -22.65
C GLN A 752 -4.03 -36.57 -21.39
N HIS A 753 -4.76 -36.33 -20.29
CA HIS A 753 -4.45 -36.92 -19.00
C HIS A 753 -5.49 -37.98 -18.64
N ARG A 754 -5.02 -39.21 -18.40
CA ARG A 754 -5.75 -40.33 -17.87
C ARG A 754 -5.43 -40.50 -16.38
N TYR A 755 -6.42 -40.91 -15.60
CA TYR A 755 -6.26 -41.18 -14.16
C TYR A 755 -6.62 -42.65 -13.90
N ASP A 756 -5.67 -43.36 -13.25
CA ASP A 756 -5.81 -44.77 -12.90
C ASP A 756 -5.83 -44.92 -11.38
N PHE A 757 -6.55 -45.90 -10.85
CA PHE A 757 -6.54 -46.24 -9.43
C PHE A 757 -5.87 -47.57 -9.20
N GLN A 758 -4.83 -47.60 -8.36
CA GLN A 758 -4.06 -48.80 -8.03
C GLN A 758 -4.22 -49.15 -6.53
N PHE A 759 -4.48 -50.43 -6.24
CA PHE A 759 -4.57 -50.92 -4.89
C PHE A 759 -3.91 -52.30 -4.75
N GLU A 760 -3.55 -52.68 -3.50
CA GLU A 760 -3.06 -54.01 -3.19
C GLU A 760 -4.22 -54.89 -2.69
N ASN A 761 -4.32 -56.08 -3.25
CA ASN A 761 -5.28 -57.09 -2.80
C ASN A 761 -4.78 -57.82 -1.55
N LYS A 762 -5.62 -58.63 -0.90
CA LYS A 762 -5.26 -59.36 0.34
C LYS A 762 -4.06 -60.30 0.21
N ARG A 763 -3.58 -60.59 -1.00
CA ARG A 763 -2.44 -61.46 -1.28
C ARG A 763 -1.20 -60.66 -1.66
N GLY A 764 -1.21 -59.29 -1.54
CA GLY A 764 -0.08 -58.43 -1.85
C GLY A 764 0.12 -58.11 -3.34
N TYR A 765 -0.77 -58.53 -4.24
CA TYR A 765 -0.72 -58.20 -5.66
C TYR A 765 -1.32 -56.83 -5.95
N LYS A 766 -0.59 -56.03 -6.72
CA LYS A 766 -1.10 -54.74 -7.20
C LYS A 766 -2.09 -54.96 -8.33
N THR A 767 -3.27 -54.37 -8.18
CA THR A 767 -4.34 -54.35 -9.18
C THR A 767 -4.59 -52.90 -9.58
N THR A 768 -4.62 -52.60 -10.89
CA THR A 768 -4.89 -51.27 -11.40
C THR A 768 -6.23 -51.23 -12.14
N VAL A 769 -7.05 -50.25 -11.79
CA VAL A 769 -8.26 -49.89 -12.50
C VAL A 769 -7.89 -48.70 -13.38
N GLU A 770 -7.85 -48.94 -14.69
CA GLU A 770 -7.44 -47.91 -15.66
C GLU A 770 -8.61 -47.04 -16.08
N GLY A 771 -8.35 -45.78 -16.44
CA GLY A 771 -9.27 -44.87 -17.07
C GLY A 771 -10.45 -44.44 -16.21
N LEU A 772 -10.23 -43.94 -15.00
CA LEU A 772 -11.32 -43.43 -14.14
C LEU A 772 -12.18 -42.37 -14.84
N SER A 773 -11.56 -41.51 -15.68
CA SER A 773 -12.26 -40.49 -16.46
C SER A 773 -13.19 -41.01 -17.52
N GLU A 774 -12.92 -42.21 -18.02
CA GLU A 774 -13.70 -42.85 -19.10
C GLU A 774 -14.88 -43.64 -18.54
N LYS A 775 -14.75 -44.10 -17.29
CA LYS A 775 -15.74 -44.96 -16.59
C LYS A 775 -16.74 -44.18 -15.74
N PHE A 776 -16.49 -42.91 -15.53
CA PHE A 776 -17.35 -42.08 -14.68
C PHE A 776 -18.29 -41.21 -15.52
N ASN A 777 -19.50 -40.99 -14.99
CA ASN A 777 -20.45 -40.08 -15.61
C ASN A 777 -19.83 -38.67 -15.79
N PRO A 778 -19.83 -38.09 -17.02
CA PRO A 778 -19.18 -36.85 -17.31
C PRO A 778 -19.66 -35.66 -16.50
N GLU A 779 -20.92 -35.58 -16.09
CA GLU A 779 -21.48 -34.50 -15.28
C GLU A 779 -20.85 -34.51 -13.88
N TYR A 780 -20.88 -35.62 -13.19
CA TYR A 780 -20.31 -35.80 -11.86
C TYR A 780 -18.77 -35.72 -11.87
N TRP A 781 -18.16 -36.17 -12.97
CA TRP A 781 -16.72 -35.99 -13.19
C TRP A 781 -16.33 -34.51 -13.25
N ASN A 782 -17.14 -33.67 -13.91
CA ASN A 782 -16.90 -32.24 -13.98
C ASN A 782 -17.07 -31.55 -12.61
N TYR A 783 -18.09 -31.91 -11.83
CA TYR A 783 -18.23 -31.42 -10.46
C TYR A 783 -17.03 -31.82 -9.58
N ALA A 784 -16.58 -33.06 -9.68
CA ALA A 784 -15.41 -33.54 -8.96
C ALA A 784 -14.14 -32.82 -9.37
N LYS A 785 -13.96 -32.46 -10.66
CA LYS A 785 -12.85 -31.61 -11.11
C LYS A 785 -12.87 -30.20 -10.50
N LEU A 786 -14.05 -29.56 -10.43
CA LEU A 786 -14.19 -28.24 -9.82
C LEU A 786 -13.87 -28.29 -8.33
N ILE A 787 -14.38 -29.31 -7.60
CA ILE A 787 -14.07 -29.54 -6.20
C ILE A 787 -12.57 -29.79 -6.01
N SER A 788 -11.95 -30.61 -6.88
CA SER A 788 -10.50 -30.83 -6.87
C SER A 788 -9.72 -29.54 -7.12
N GLY A 789 -10.25 -28.63 -7.95
CA GLY A 789 -9.68 -27.31 -8.17
C GLY A 789 -9.57 -26.52 -6.86
N VAL A 790 -10.65 -26.40 -6.10
CA VAL A 790 -10.65 -25.66 -4.83
C VAL A 790 -9.84 -26.35 -3.73
N LEU A 791 -9.79 -27.69 -3.71
CA LEU A 791 -8.94 -28.47 -2.80
C LEU A 791 -7.44 -28.20 -3.04
N ARG A 792 -7.01 -28.09 -4.30
CA ARG A 792 -5.61 -27.77 -4.69
C ARG A 792 -5.16 -26.41 -4.18
N TYR A 793 -6.10 -25.47 -4.08
CA TYR A 793 -5.85 -24.15 -3.48
C TYR A 793 -6.01 -24.12 -1.96
N ARG A 794 -6.00 -25.28 -1.30
CA ARG A 794 -6.07 -25.41 0.17
C ARG A 794 -7.27 -24.70 0.80
N MET A 795 -8.42 -24.64 0.07
CA MET A 795 -9.65 -24.15 0.68
C MET A 795 -9.99 -25.02 1.92
N PRO A 796 -10.27 -24.43 3.10
CA PRO A 796 -10.63 -25.18 4.30
C PRO A 796 -11.80 -26.15 4.02
N ILE A 797 -11.71 -27.38 4.54
CA ILE A 797 -12.63 -28.46 4.20
C ILE A 797 -14.08 -28.12 4.55
N GLU A 798 -14.31 -27.39 5.63
CA GLU A 798 -15.64 -26.90 6.02
C GLU A 798 -16.25 -25.96 4.98
N HIS A 799 -15.45 -25.15 4.27
CA HIS A 799 -15.93 -24.28 3.20
C HIS A 799 -16.19 -25.08 1.92
N VAL A 800 -15.34 -26.07 1.62
CA VAL A 800 -15.58 -26.98 0.49
C VAL A 800 -16.89 -27.77 0.71
N MET A 801 -17.14 -28.23 1.91
CA MET A 801 -18.38 -28.93 2.27
C MET A 801 -19.62 -28.01 2.09
N ARG A 802 -19.55 -26.76 2.56
CA ARG A 802 -20.64 -25.78 2.34
C ARG A 802 -20.87 -25.50 0.86
N LEU A 803 -19.80 -25.40 0.06
CA LEU A 803 -19.90 -25.25 -1.38
C LEU A 803 -20.64 -26.43 -2.00
N VAL A 804 -20.26 -27.67 -1.65
CA VAL A 804 -20.91 -28.89 -2.14
C VAL A 804 -22.38 -28.94 -1.72
N ALA A 805 -22.69 -28.62 -0.48
CA ALA A 805 -24.06 -28.58 0.06
C ALA A 805 -24.95 -27.56 -0.71
N SER A 806 -24.38 -26.46 -1.17
CA SER A 806 -25.09 -25.40 -1.90
C SER A 806 -25.39 -25.71 -3.38
N LEU A 807 -24.81 -26.77 -3.94
CA LEU A 807 -25.05 -27.14 -5.34
C LEU A 807 -26.53 -27.56 -5.56
N GLN A 808 -27.13 -27.08 -6.62
CA GLN A 808 -28.47 -27.47 -7.06
C GLN A 808 -28.34 -28.56 -8.12
N LEU A 809 -28.71 -29.80 -7.78
CA LEU A 809 -28.71 -30.96 -8.68
C LEU A 809 -30.14 -31.31 -9.08
N LYS A 810 -30.34 -31.90 -10.27
CA LYS A 810 -31.66 -32.16 -10.83
C LYS A 810 -32.52 -33.15 -10.02
N ASP A 811 -31.86 -34.05 -9.28
CA ASP A 811 -32.56 -35.12 -8.50
C ASP A 811 -32.07 -35.07 -7.03
N GLU A 812 -32.80 -34.41 -6.13
CA GLU A 812 -32.52 -34.38 -4.71
C GLU A 812 -33.36 -35.36 -3.92
N SER A 813 -32.82 -36.55 -3.62
CA SER A 813 -33.37 -37.51 -2.66
C SER A 813 -32.60 -37.44 -1.33
N ILE A 814 -33.07 -38.17 -0.30
CA ILE A 814 -32.45 -38.25 1.05
C ILE A 814 -30.98 -38.70 0.97
N ASN A 815 -30.62 -39.56 0.01
CA ASN A 815 -29.24 -40.00 -0.25
C ASN A 815 -28.77 -39.41 -1.59
N THR A 816 -28.11 -38.27 -1.54
CA THR A 816 -27.64 -37.56 -2.72
C THR A 816 -26.14 -37.72 -2.89
N TRP A 817 -25.65 -37.45 -4.12
CA TRP A 817 -24.22 -37.33 -4.41
C TRP A 817 -23.53 -36.32 -3.49
N LYS A 818 -24.20 -35.20 -3.16
CA LYS A 818 -23.68 -34.17 -2.24
C LYS A 818 -23.33 -34.77 -0.89
N ASN A 819 -24.25 -35.50 -0.26
CA ASN A 819 -24.02 -36.16 1.01
C ASN A 819 -22.88 -37.18 0.96
N GLY A 820 -22.69 -37.83 -0.18
CA GLY A 820 -21.59 -38.76 -0.44
C GLY A 820 -20.23 -38.07 -0.45
N VAL A 821 -20.13 -36.93 -1.15
CA VAL A 821 -18.91 -36.12 -1.20
C VAL A 821 -18.59 -35.46 0.15
N GLU A 822 -19.60 -34.91 0.83
CA GLU A 822 -19.48 -34.42 2.21
C GLU A 822 -18.93 -35.49 3.15
N ARG A 823 -19.50 -36.70 3.09
CA ARG A 823 -19.02 -37.84 3.88
C ARG A 823 -17.58 -38.22 3.59
N ALA A 824 -17.14 -38.11 2.34
CA ALA A 824 -15.78 -38.40 1.93
C ALA A 824 -14.78 -37.36 2.45
N LEU A 825 -15.17 -36.09 2.50
CA LEU A 825 -14.31 -34.97 2.93
C LEU A 825 -14.35 -34.75 4.46
N LYS A 826 -15.45 -35.07 5.12
CA LYS A 826 -15.70 -34.83 6.54
C LYS A 826 -14.64 -35.42 7.48
N LYS A 827 -14.05 -36.54 7.15
CA LYS A 827 -13.01 -37.20 7.96
C LYS A 827 -11.69 -36.43 8.04
N TYR A 828 -11.53 -35.39 7.21
CA TYR A 828 -10.36 -34.54 7.22
C TYR A 828 -10.60 -33.20 7.93
N LEU A 829 -11.77 -33.01 8.56
CA LEU A 829 -12.04 -31.88 9.44
C LEU A 829 -11.21 -32.00 10.72
N VAL A 830 -10.64 -30.91 11.17
CA VAL A 830 -9.90 -30.87 12.43
C VAL A 830 -10.90 -30.94 13.60
N ASP A 831 -10.63 -31.80 14.59
CA ASP A 831 -11.43 -31.87 15.79
C ASP A 831 -11.44 -30.53 16.53
N GLY A 832 -12.64 -30.07 16.93
CA GLY A 832 -12.83 -28.77 17.56
C GLY A 832 -13.30 -27.66 16.61
N THR A 833 -13.32 -27.88 15.27
CA THR A 833 -13.83 -26.91 14.28
C THR A 833 -15.26 -26.50 14.64
N LYS A 834 -15.49 -25.20 14.88
CA LYS A 834 -16.82 -24.64 15.22
C LYS A 834 -17.73 -24.58 13.99
N VAL A 835 -19.01 -24.84 14.22
CA VAL A 835 -20.04 -24.68 13.20
C VAL A 835 -20.80 -23.39 13.45
N ASN A 836 -20.46 -22.34 12.66
CA ASN A 836 -21.12 -21.05 12.76
C ASN A 836 -22.52 -21.08 12.11
N GLY A 837 -23.50 -20.49 12.80
CA GLY A 837 -24.88 -20.33 12.32
C GLY A 837 -25.80 -21.51 12.52
N LEU A 838 -25.37 -22.60 13.20
CA LEU A 838 -26.23 -23.71 13.62
C LEU A 838 -26.36 -23.75 15.14
N LYS A 839 -27.59 -23.72 15.62
CA LYS A 839 -27.91 -23.87 17.03
C LYS A 839 -28.06 -25.35 17.40
N CYS A 840 -27.61 -25.70 18.59
CA CYS A 840 -27.85 -27.03 19.13
C CYS A 840 -29.37 -27.31 19.24
N PRO A 841 -29.89 -28.40 18.66
CA PRO A 841 -31.33 -28.67 18.67
C PRO A 841 -31.86 -29.05 20.07
N ILE A 842 -30.97 -29.31 21.05
CA ILE A 842 -31.34 -29.70 22.40
C ILE A 842 -31.30 -28.50 23.36
N CYS A 843 -30.24 -27.67 23.34
CA CYS A 843 -30.10 -26.55 24.27
C CYS A 843 -30.25 -25.18 23.62
N GLY A 844 -30.36 -25.07 22.29
CA GLY A 844 -30.51 -23.81 21.58
C GLY A 844 -29.24 -22.98 21.42
N GLU A 845 -28.12 -23.36 22.02
CA GLU A 845 -26.86 -22.63 22.01
C GLU A 845 -26.06 -22.84 20.70
N GLU A 846 -25.37 -21.80 20.24
CA GLU A 846 -24.45 -21.85 19.07
C GLU A 846 -23.06 -22.37 19.50
N SER A 847 -23.01 -23.55 20.08
CA SER A 847 -21.80 -24.19 20.62
C SER A 847 -21.51 -25.57 20.01
N LEU A 848 -21.92 -25.78 18.76
CA LEU A 848 -21.63 -27.00 18.01
C LEU A 848 -20.22 -27.02 17.46
N ILE A 849 -19.52 -28.14 17.64
CA ILE A 849 -18.18 -28.40 17.08
C ILE A 849 -18.15 -29.75 16.39
N TYR A 850 -17.21 -29.93 15.45
CA TYR A 850 -16.85 -31.25 14.94
C TYR A 850 -15.87 -31.95 15.88
N GLN A 851 -16.14 -33.22 16.25
CA GLN A 851 -15.22 -34.07 16.99
C GLN A 851 -15.35 -35.52 16.51
N GLY A 852 -14.25 -36.12 16.03
CA GLY A 852 -14.24 -37.44 15.43
C GLY A 852 -15.22 -37.57 14.25
N GLY A 853 -15.42 -36.47 13.49
CA GLY A 853 -16.38 -36.42 12.37
C GLY A 853 -17.86 -36.31 12.80
N ASN A 854 -18.22 -36.16 14.07
CA ASN A 854 -19.58 -35.94 14.58
C ASN A 854 -19.75 -34.53 15.10
N LEU A 855 -20.98 -33.98 15.02
CA LEU A 855 -21.34 -32.72 15.65
C LEU A 855 -21.62 -32.94 17.12
N ILE A 856 -20.86 -32.23 17.98
CA ILE A 856 -21.03 -32.29 19.44
C ILE A 856 -21.26 -30.87 19.96
N CYS A 857 -22.27 -30.72 20.82
CA CYS A 857 -22.48 -29.43 21.49
C CYS A 857 -21.56 -29.31 22.70
N LYS A 858 -20.70 -28.32 22.75
CA LYS A 858 -19.83 -28.05 23.90
C LYS A 858 -20.59 -27.67 25.16
N HIS A 859 -21.80 -27.12 25.04
CA HIS A 859 -22.60 -26.68 26.19
C HIS A 859 -23.33 -27.84 26.88
N CYS A 860 -24.05 -28.66 26.13
CA CYS A 860 -24.89 -29.74 26.72
C CYS A 860 -24.38 -31.16 26.45
N GLY A 861 -23.28 -31.36 25.74
CA GLY A 861 -22.70 -32.65 25.40
C GLY A 861 -23.52 -33.47 24.37
N ALA A 862 -24.61 -32.92 23.85
CA ALA A 862 -25.44 -33.62 22.86
C ALA A 862 -24.65 -33.90 21.58
N SER A 863 -24.63 -35.13 21.12
CA SER A 863 -24.00 -35.51 19.84
C SER A 863 -25.10 -35.89 18.84
N ARG A 864 -24.92 -35.37 17.60
CA ARG A 864 -25.72 -35.78 16.44
C ARG A 864 -24.82 -36.46 15.45
N GLY A 865 -24.93 -37.76 15.24
CA GLY A 865 -24.41 -38.44 14.07
C GLY A 865 -25.18 -37.90 12.84
N ILE A 866 -24.48 -37.31 11.89
CA ILE A 866 -25.06 -36.92 10.57
C ILE A 866 -24.86 -38.04 9.60
#